data_18ccc397b1f2a5dddde8aa26bb886aa9
#
_entry.id   18ccc397b1f2a5dddde8aa26bb886aa9
#
_cell.length_a   1.000
_cell.length_b   1.000
_cell.length_c   1.000
_cell.angle_alpha   90.00
_cell.angle_beta   90.00
_cell.angle_gamma   90.00
#
_symmetry.space_group_name_H-M   'P 1'
#
loop_
_entity.id
_entity.type
_entity.pdbx_description
1 polymer ?
#
loop_
_entity_poly.entity_id
_entity_poly.type
_entity_poly.pdbx_seq_one_letter_code
_entity_poly.pdbx_strand_id
1 'polypeptide(L)'
;MEDNIQSAYQEEESRLNSALTEIDTVLEKLRNTPVYTGHEFTEQALEASREQKRKDLAKLRQEPYFGRLDFQGNDENERKALYIGKIGADREQVSDRPLVIDWRAPVASLFYSFTGGAEPASYEAPEGLIEGLVYLKRNVVIRKEILERVADTYNRDSDGPAVSDEFLVYRLGENKDNRLRDIVSTIQEEQDKIIRAAKNTALIIQGVAGSGKTTVALHRLAFLLYQYKDQVSAEKMIIFAPNRMFLDYISDVLPELGVGNIMQSTFPDWAAQTLGLELPEQDATETLNRWFEAKGGMPEITEETPGRFKGSTVLMGIIESSIKLLEVNSVPEDDFSPWEGAVLRRSMILRWHNEEYSPYPPAKRKERVMARIHRWIEMELKKSSSTAAMKDHKKKGAQREKAYSAKWPKYDPLTIYKQIFRAVKVPESWPVEAPEAIPASVLKETAKELKKGILREEDLPPLLYIHYLLNGNEGGDRFDHVVIDEAQDFSPFQIAVLDLYVRGHSFTILGDLSQGIHAYKGVHAWAEMQALFAPEHTAYHALTRSYRSTMEIIEFANGILTSGVGSSLLAVPVFRSGNPVRLISYGEGQAAGSGVESGRIGDVRAALAALSGREYRTVAVLTRSLREAEELYAVLTEHFADIHLIDGSMTEYLGGLSVLPVYLSKGLEFDAVILADADLDHYGSAAWDAKLMYVGCTRALHELWLLHNGGLPAYVQATVGETVSGWPIAE
;
A
#
# COMPACT_ATOMS: atom_id res chain seq x y z
N MET A 1 16.73 43.89 1.65
CA MET A 1 15.96 42.64 1.66
C MET A 1 14.54 42.89 1.11
N GLU A 2 13.81 43.88 1.57
CA GLU A 2 12.48 44.24 1.04
C GLU A 2 12.47 44.59 -0.45
N ASP A 3 13.46 45.37 -0.94
CA ASP A 3 13.57 45.76 -2.36
C ASP A 3 13.79 44.54 -3.29
N ASN A 4 14.53 43.51 -2.85
CA ASN A 4 14.75 42.29 -3.62
C ASN A 4 13.50 41.43 -3.72
N ILE A 5 12.70 41.34 -2.63
CA ILE A 5 11.44 40.58 -2.61
C ILE A 5 10.41 41.26 -3.52
N GLN A 6 10.35 42.58 -3.50
CA GLN A 6 9.43 43.36 -4.35
C GLN A 6 9.79 43.26 -5.84
N SER A 7 11.07 43.24 -6.18
CA SER A 7 11.55 43.01 -7.55
C SER A 7 11.22 41.59 -8.04
N ALA A 8 11.45 40.56 -7.21
CA ALA A 8 11.13 39.18 -7.52
C ALA A 8 9.61 38.97 -7.72
N TYR A 9 8.79 39.64 -6.89
CA TYR A 9 7.33 39.58 -7.02
C TYR A 9 6.85 40.21 -8.34
N GLN A 10 7.34 41.39 -8.72
CA GLN A 10 7.01 42.05 -9.99
C GLN A 10 7.42 41.24 -11.22
N GLU A 11 8.59 40.60 -11.16
CA GLU A 11 9.07 39.71 -12.22
C GLU A 11 8.12 38.53 -12.42
N GLU A 12 7.74 37.85 -11.32
CA GLU A 12 6.84 36.70 -11.38
C GLU A 12 5.41 37.07 -11.73
N GLU A 13 4.90 38.24 -11.30
CA GLU A 13 3.60 38.74 -11.69
C GLU A 13 3.51 38.99 -13.21
N SER A 14 4.56 39.62 -13.78
CA SER A 14 4.65 39.84 -15.24
C SER A 14 4.71 38.50 -15.98
N ARG A 15 5.47 37.53 -15.47
CA ARG A 15 5.56 36.18 -16.04
C ARG A 15 4.23 35.43 -15.96
N LEU A 16 3.54 35.50 -14.83
CA LEU A 16 2.22 34.88 -14.63
C LEU A 16 1.20 35.40 -15.65
N ASN A 17 1.13 36.72 -15.82
CA ASN A 17 0.24 37.36 -16.80
C ASN A 17 0.54 36.89 -18.23
N SER A 18 1.81 36.77 -18.60
CA SER A 18 2.22 36.21 -19.90
C SER A 18 1.80 34.77 -20.05
N ALA A 19 2.01 33.92 -19.02
CA ALA A 19 1.64 32.50 -19.08
C ALA A 19 0.12 32.31 -19.17
N LEU A 20 -0.67 33.08 -18.41
CA LEU A 20 -2.14 33.05 -18.48
C LEU A 20 -2.63 33.41 -19.88
N THR A 21 -2.04 34.45 -20.50
CA THR A 21 -2.40 34.88 -21.86
C THR A 21 -2.10 33.78 -22.89
N GLU A 22 -0.94 33.12 -22.79
CA GLU A 22 -0.59 32.01 -23.69
C GLU A 22 -1.53 30.82 -23.49
N ILE A 23 -1.88 30.44 -22.23
CA ILE A 23 -2.83 29.37 -21.92
C ILE A 23 -4.21 29.68 -22.48
N ASP A 24 -4.71 30.92 -22.30
CA ASP A 24 -6.02 31.35 -22.80
C ASP A 24 -6.08 31.29 -24.33
N THR A 25 -5.01 31.68 -25.02
CA THR A 25 -4.92 31.58 -26.47
C THR A 25 -5.07 30.12 -26.97
N VAL A 26 -4.40 29.17 -26.30
CA VAL A 26 -4.51 27.74 -26.66
C VAL A 26 -5.89 27.19 -26.31
N LEU A 27 -6.46 27.58 -25.15
CA LEU A 27 -7.81 27.18 -24.75
C LEU A 27 -8.87 27.67 -25.73
N GLU A 28 -8.80 28.92 -26.18
CA GLU A 28 -9.74 29.48 -27.17
C GLU A 28 -9.67 28.72 -28.51
N LYS A 29 -8.48 28.38 -28.99
CA LYS A 29 -8.31 27.55 -30.20
C LYS A 29 -8.97 26.19 -30.02
N LEU A 30 -8.71 25.51 -28.90
CA LEU A 30 -9.31 24.20 -28.62
C LEU A 30 -10.82 24.25 -28.46
N ARG A 31 -11.38 25.35 -27.92
CA ARG A 31 -12.85 25.57 -27.81
C ARG A 31 -13.47 25.86 -29.15
N ASN A 32 -12.80 26.59 -30.03
CA ASN A 32 -13.25 26.92 -31.37
C ASN A 32 -13.12 25.74 -32.34
N THR A 33 -12.41 24.68 -31.99
CA THR A 33 -12.34 23.44 -32.80
C THR A 33 -13.63 22.65 -32.60
N PRO A 34 -14.38 22.33 -33.68
CA PRO A 34 -15.61 21.58 -33.60
C PRO A 34 -15.39 20.21 -32.93
N VAL A 35 -16.28 19.84 -32.00
CA VAL A 35 -16.23 18.53 -31.32
C VAL A 35 -16.62 17.44 -32.32
N TYR A 36 -15.81 16.43 -32.48
CA TYR A 36 -16.09 15.29 -33.33
C TYR A 36 -17.11 14.35 -32.69
N THR A 37 -18.24 14.15 -33.30
CA THR A 37 -19.34 13.28 -32.86
C THR A 37 -19.55 12.03 -33.72
N GLY A 38 -18.65 11.78 -34.67
CA GLY A 38 -18.71 10.64 -35.59
C GLY A 38 -18.25 9.33 -35.00
N HIS A 39 -18.26 8.26 -35.81
CA HIS A 39 -17.95 6.90 -35.36
C HIS A 39 -16.55 6.41 -35.77
N GLU A 40 -15.72 7.23 -36.36
CA GLU A 40 -14.37 6.87 -36.75
C GLU A 40 -13.46 6.82 -35.53
N PHE A 41 -12.86 5.66 -35.26
CA PHE A 41 -12.08 5.39 -34.03
C PHE A 41 -10.89 6.36 -33.83
N THR A 42 -10.18 6.66 -34.93
CA THR A 42 -9.01 7.57 -34.89
C THR A 42 -9.43 9.00 -34.50
N GLU A 43 -10.53 9.49 -35.09
CA GLU A 43 -11.04 10.84 -34.79
C GLU A 43 -11.65 10.92 -33.36
N GLN A 44 -12.28 9.83 -32.89
CA GLN A 44 -12.74 9.75 -31.51
C GLN A 44 -11.56 9.80 -30.52
N ALA A 45 -10.46 9.10 -30.81
CA ALA A 45 -9.26 9.14 -29.98
C ALA A 45 -8.61 10.53 -29.97
N LEU A 46 -8.57 11.22 -31.13
CA LEU A 46 -8.09 12.58 -31.23
C LEU A 46 -8.98 13.56 -30.44
N GLU A 47 -10.31 13.40 -30.50
CA GLU A 47 -11.22 14.26 -29.75
C GLU A 47 -11.11 14.01 -28.22
N ALA A 48 -10.98 12.74 -27.80
CA ALA A 48 -10.70 12.42 -26.40
C ALA A 48 -9.40 13.09 -25.91
N SER A 49 -8.35 13.09 -26.73
CA SER A 49 -7.09 13.78 -26.44
C SER A 49 -7.26 15.30 -26.35
N ARG A 50 -8.05 15.90 -27.24
CA ARG A 50 -8.37 17.35 -27.20
C ARG A 50 -9.17 17.70 -25.96
N GLU A 51 -10.14 16.86 -25.58
CA GLU A 51 -10.94 17.06 -24.37
C GLU A 51 -10.07 16.98 -23.10
N GLN A 52 -9.16 16.00 -23.04
CA GLN A 52 -8.22 15.92 -21.95
C GLN A 52 -7.32 17.16 -21.88
N LYS A 53 -6.78 17.61 -23.01
CA LYS A 53 -5.97 18.83 -23.09
C LYS A 53 -6.74 20.09 -22.66
N ARG A 54 -8.04 20.19 -22.99
CA ARG A 54 -8.91 21.28 -22.50
C ARG A 54 -9.01 21.28 -20.96
N LYS A 55 -9.21 20.09 -20.35
CA LYS A 55 -9.29 19.92 -18.90
C LYS A 55 -7.96 20.25 -18.22
N ASP A 56 -6.85 19.77 -18.78
CA ASP A 56 -5.52 20.00 -18.24
C ASP A 56 -5.12 21.48 -18.28
N LEU A 57 -5.37 22.16 -19.38
CA LEU A 57 -5.12 23.60 -19.51
C LEU A 57 -6.04 24.43 -18.61
N ALA A 58 -7.29 24.02 -18.39
CA ALA A 58 -8.19 24.69 -17.45
C ALA A 58 -7.72 24.55 -16.00
N LYS A 59 -7.16 23.40 -15.62
CA LYS A 59 -6.49 23.21 -14.32
C LYS A 59 -5.20 24.04 -14.22
N LEU A 60 -4.37 23.96 -15.27
CA LEU A 60 -3.11 24.69 -15.34
C LEU A 60 -3.29 26.20 -15.20
N ARG A 61 -4.37 26.73 -15.76
CA ARG A 61 -4.72 28.15 -15.68
C ARG A 61 -4.87 28.66 -14.23
N GLN A 62 -5.38 27.81 -13.33
CA GLN A 62 -5.58 28.15 -11.92
C GLN A 62 -4.26 28.29 -11.15
N GLU A 63 -3.27 27.43 -11.47
CA GLU A 63 -1.94 27.36 -10.88
C GLU A 63 -0.94 26.93 -11.95
N PRO A 64 -0.45 27.84 -12.83
CA PRO A 64 0.39 27.47 -13.97
C PRO A 64 1.69 26.82 -13.57
N TYR A 65 2.36 27.31 -12.55
CA TYR A 65 3.61 26.78 -12.02
C TYR A 65 3.74 27.07 -10.52
N PHE A 66 4.55 26.28 -9.84
CA PHE A 66 4.85 26.44 -8.41
C PHE A 66 6.32 26.70 -8.13
N GLY A 67 7.17 26.59 -9.15
CA GLY A 67 8.61 26.78 -9.01
C GLY A 67 9.28 27.28 -10.25
N ARG A 68 10.41 27.97 -10.04
CA ARG A 68 11.34 28.40 -11.07
C ARG A 68 12.75 27.96 -10.71
N LEU A 69 13.46 27.43 -11.69
CA LEU A 69 14.88 27.06 -11.63
C LEU A 69 15.61 27.75 -12.76
N ASP A 70 16.61 28.60 -12.45
CA ASP A 70 17.51 29.13 -13.47
C ASP A 70 18.75 28.24 -13.55
N PHE A 71 18.87 27.54 -14.68
CA PHE A 71 19.91 26.54 -14.91
C PHE A 71 20.71 26.85 -16.18
N GLN A 72 22.00 26.56 -16.14
CA GLN A 72 22.88 26.65 -17.30
C GLN A 72 23.70 25.36 -17.41
N GLY A 73 23.42 24.56 -18.45
CA GLY A 73 24.23 23.38 -18.76
C GLY A 73 25.67 23.74 -19.10
N ASN A 74 26.62 22.83 -18.83
CA ASN A 74 28.02 23.04 -19.09
C ASN A 74 28.32 23.35 -20.57
N ASP A 75 27.53 22.81 -21.48
CA ASP A 75 27.64 23.01 -22.92
C ASP A 75 26.79 24.19 -23.43
N GLU A 76 26.16 24.96 -22.56
CA GLU A 76 25.23 26.03 -22.91
C GLU A 76 25.84 27.43 -22.55
N ASN A 77 25.64 28.38 -23.44
CA ASN A 77 26.10 29.75 -23.22
C ASN A 77 25.10 30.66 -22.49
N GLU A 78 23.84 30.21 -22.36
CA GLU A 78 22.77 31.03 -21.80
C GLU A 78 22.12 30.35 -20.58
N ARG A 79 21.80 31.18 -19.58
CA ARG A 79 20.94 30.75 -18.47
C ARG A 79 19.52 30.54 -18.97
N LYS A 80 18.90 29.42 -18.59
CA LYS A 80 17.51 29.09 -18.91
C LYS A 80 16.66 29.18 -17.65
N ALA A 81 15.63 30.02 -17.69
CA ALA A 81 14.59 30.05 -16.65
C ALA A 81 13.58 28.94 -16.95
N LEU A 82 13.54 27.92 -16.10
CA LEU A 82 12.69 26.74 -16.19
C LEU A 82 11.55 26.87 -15.18
N TYR A 83 10.31 26.98 -15.66
CA TYR A 83 9.11 27.06 -14.83
C TYR A 83 8.50 25.68 -14.67
N ILE A 84 8.34 25.22 -13.44
CA ILE A 84 7.94 23.85 -13.11
C ILE A 84 6.52 23.88 -12.57
N GLY A 85 5.63 23.09 -13.17
CA GLY A 85 4.24 22.97 -12.81
C GLY A 85 3.80 21.54 -12.61
N LYS A 86 2.56 21.38 -12.14
CA LYS A 86 1.92 20.06 -11.96
C LYS A 86 1.62 19.37 -13.29
N ILE A 87 1.43 20.14 -14.34
CA ILE A 87 1.15 19.70 -15.70
C ILE A 87 2.07 20.50 -16.63
N GLY A 88 2.71 19.81 -17.58
CA GLY A 88 3.51 20.45 -18.62
C GLY A 88 2.67 21.12 -19.70
N ALA A 89 3.18 22.23 -20.26
CA ALA A 89 2.56 22.90 -21.39
C ALA A 89 3.62 23.43 -22.34
N ASP A 90 3.41 23.16 -23.62
CA ASP A 90 4.24 23.71 -24.69
C ASP A 90 3.75 25.11 -25.10
N ARG A 91 4.65 25.93 -25.60
CA ARG A 91 4.30 27.21 -26.20
C ARG A 91 3.59 26.99 -27.53
N GLU A 92 2.69 27.93 -27.89
CA GLU A 92 2.00 27.87 -29.17
C GLU A 92 2.93 28.12 -30.36
N GLN A 93 3.85 29.03 -30.22
CA GLN A 93 4.88 29.28 -31.23
C GLN A 93 5.97 28.21 -31.10
N VAL A 94 6.46 27.72 -32.23
CA VAL A 94 7.58 26.77 -32.30
C VAL A 94 8.79 27.39 -31.60
N SER A 95 8.94 27.10 -30.35
CA SER A 95 10.02 27.51 -29.46
C SER A 95 10.60 26.25 -28.89
N ASP A 96 11.91 26.14 -28.83
CA ASP A 96 12.60 25.01 -28.19
C ASP A 96 12.40 24.96 -26.66
N ARG A 97 11.62 25.88 -26.10
CA ARG A 97 11.40 26.00 -24.65
C ARG A 97 9.90 25.84 -24.33
N PRO A 98 9.50 24.86 -23.50
CA PRO A 98 8.12 24.73 -23.05
C PRO A 98 7.69 25.96 -22.23
N LEU A 99 6.38 26.22 -22.19
CA LEU A 99 5.80 27.26 -21.36
C LEU A 99 5.93 26.91 -19.87
N VAL A 100 5.61 25.65 -19.56
CA VAL A 100 5.69 25.04 -18.22
C VAL A 100 6.24 23.62 -18.35
N ILE A 101 7.23 23.29 -17.56
CA ILE A 101 7.83 21.95 -17.48
C ILE A 101 7.02 21.12 -16.48
N ASP A 102 6.66 19.92 -16.90
CA ASP A 102 6.02 18.95 -16.01
C ASP A 102 7.00 18.55 -14.89
N TRP A 103 6.54 18.49 -13.65
CA TRP A 103 7.37 18.11 -12.50
C TRP A 103 8.01 16.73 -12.64
N ARG A 104 7.41 15.84 -13.45
CA ARG A 104 7.91 14.49 -13.73
C ARG A 104 9.05 14.46 -14.74
N ALA A 105 9.24 15.53 -15.49
CA ALA A 105 10.32 15.62 -16.48
C ALA A 105 11.70 15.49 -15.81
N PRO A 106 12.71 14.92 -16.51
CA PRO A 106 14.04 14.72 -15.94
C PRO A 106 14.68 15.98 -15.34
N VAL A 107 14.63 17.08 -16.04
CA VAL A 107 15.24 18.36 -15.58
C VAL A 107 14.58 18.92 -14.32
N ALA A 108 13.29 18.60 -14.09
CA ALA A 108 12.57 19.04 -12.89
C ALA A 108 13.11 18.38 -11.60
N SER A 109 13.85 17.25 -11.71
CA SER A 109 14.53 16.65 -10.55
C SER A 109 15.47 17.60 -9.85
N LEU A 110 16.12 18.50 -10.60
CA LEU A 110 17.01 19.52 -10.03
C LEU A 110 16.29 20.46 -9.05
N PHE A 111 15.00 20.73 -9.28
CA PHE A 111 14.23 21.56 -8.35
C PHE A 111 14.06 20.90 -6.98
N TYR A 112 14.03 19.58 -6.93
CA TYR A 112 13.87 18.81 -5.68
C TYR A 112 15.21 18.44 -5.04
N SER A 113 16.16 17.99 -5.86
CA SER A 113 17.44 17.47 -5.38
C SER A 113 18.46 18.55 -5.05
N PHE A 114 18.36 19.74 -5.67
CA PHE A 114 19.30 20.83 -5.41
C PHE A 114 18.98 21.54 -4.08
N THR A 115 19.91 21.44 -3.13
CA THR A 115 19.79 22.01 -1.78
C THR A 115 20.65 23.27 -1.58
N GLY A 116 21.33 23.73 -2.64
CA GLY A 116 22.21 24.89 -2.60
C GLY A 116 23.67 24.51 -2.83
N GLY A 117 24.54 25.51 -2.89
CA GLY A 117 25.98 25.33 -3.09
C GLY A 117 26.48 25.84 -4.44
N ALA A 118 27.83 25.92 -4.56
CA ALA A 118 28.50 26.42 -5.78
C ALA A 118 28.82 25.30 -6.79
N GLU A 119 28.69 24.03 -6.37
CA GLU A 119 29.02 22.87 -7.18
C GLU A 119 28.01 22.67 -8.32
N PRO A 120 28.43 22.08 -9.45
CA PRO A 120 27.52 21.71 -10.51
C PRO A 120 26.45 20.70 -10.01
N ALA A 121 25.23 20.88 -10.47
CA ALA A 121 24.16 19.94 -10.29
C ALA A 121 23.95 19.12 -11.57
N SER A 122 23.45 17.90 -11.44
CA SER A 122 23.24 17.00 -12.58
C SER A 122 21.88 16.30 -12.53
N TYR A 123 21.37 15.94 -13.70
CA TYR A 123 20.18 15.11 -13.85
C TYR A 123 20.34 14.12 -15.01
N GLU A 124 19.67 12.99 -14.94
CA GLU A 124 19.65 11.99 -16.00
C GLU A 124 18.57 12.32 -17.03
N ALA A 125 18.98 12.63 -18.26
CA ALA A 125 18.10 12.80 -19.40
C ALA A 125 18.16 11.55 -20.32
N PRO A 126 17.21 11.35 -21.26
CA PRO A 126 17.29 10.27 -22.23
C PRO A 126 18.60 10.24 -23.04
N GLU A 127 19.21 11.40 -23.25
CA GLU A 127 20.46 11.58 -23.98
C GLU A 127 21.71 11.31 -23.12
N GLY A 128 21.54 11.14 -21.80
CA GLY A 128 22.62 10.91 -20.84
C GLY A 128 22.61 11.89 -19.66
N LEU A 129 23.69 11.89 -18.89
CA LEU A 129 23.86 12.78 -17.74
C LEU A 129 24.14 14.22 -18.22
N ILE A 130 23.29 15.14 -17.78
CA ILE A 130 23.45 16.58 -18.05
C ILE A 130 23.89 17.25 -16.75
N GLU A 131 25.02 17.94 -16.83
CA GLU A 131 25.61 18.72 -15.72
C GLU A 131 25.56 20.21 -16.00
N GLY A 132 25.43 21.03 -14.95
CA GLY A 132 25.39 22.47 -15.09
C GLY A 132 25.28 23.20 -13.75
N LEU A 133 25.16 24.51 -13.82
CA LEU A 133 25.05 25.37 -12.64
C LEU A 133 23.66 25.87 -12.43
N VAL A 134 23.20 25.79 -11.18
CA VAL A 134 21.97 26.43 -10.73
C VAL A 134 22.27 27.83 -10.24
N TYR A 135 21.53 28.81 -10.74
CA TYR A 135 21.68 30.23 -10.38
C TYR A 135 20.55 30.72 -9.47
N LEU A 136 19.33 30.24 -9.70
CA LEU A 136 18.16 30.60 -8.91
C LEU A 136 17.31 29.36 -8.67
N LYS A 137 16.82 29.19 -7.45
CA LYS A 137 15.71 28.29 -7.10
C LYS A 137 14.69 29.12 -6.34
N ARG A 138 13.49 29.25 -6.92
CA ARG A 138 12.41 30.10 -6.43
C ARG A 138 11.14 29.28 -6.30
N ASN A 139 10.52 29.34 -5.13
CA ASN A 139 9.18 28.80 -4.89
C ASN A 139 8.14 29.87 -5.12
N VAL A 140 7.03 29.50 -5.76
CA VAL A 140 5.95 30.40 -6.13
C VAL A 140 4.62 29.83 -5.65
N VAL A 141 3.77 30.65 -5.05
CA VAL A 141 2.41 30.27 -4.68
C VAL A 141 1.45 31.07 -5.55
N ILE A 142 0.72 30.36 -6.40
CA ILE A 142 -0.34 30.91 -7.25
C ILE A 142 -1.63 30.21 -6.87
N ARG A 143 -2.70 30.98 -6.65
CA ARG A 143 -4.05 30.44 -6.39
C ARG A 143 -5.09 31.22 -7.15
N LYS A 144 -5.94 30.48 -7.88
CA LYS A 144 -6.99 31.09 -8.69
C LYS A 144 -6.45 32.26 -9.52
N GLU A 145 -5.31 32.03 -10.19
CA GLU A 145 -4.66 32.99 -11.09
C GLU A 145 -3.98 34.18 -10.38
N ILE A 146 -3.96 34.21 -9.05
CA ILE A 146 -3.36 35.28 -8.25
C ILE A 146 -2.03 34.82 -7.66
N LEU A 147 -0.99 35.62 -7.83
CA LEU A 147 0.31 35.41 -7.19
C LEU A 147 0.20 35.80 -5.70
N GLU A 148 0.30 34.82 -4.80
CA GLU A 148 0.20 35.06 -3.35
C GLU A 148 1.56 35.24 -2.68
N ARG A 149 2.55 34.42 -3.11
CA ARG A 149 3.87 34.43 -2.49
C ARG A 149 4.97 34.06 -3.45
N VAL A 150 6.14 34.69 -3.25
CA VAL A 150 7.40 34.36 -3.93
C VAL A 150 8.49 34.21 -2.87
N ALA A 151 9.29 33.15 -2.95
CA ALA A 151 10.38 32.89 -2.02
C ALA A 151 11.59 32.29 -2.75
N ASP A 152 12.71 33.04 -2.76
CA ASP A 152 13.98 32.54 -3.28
C ASP A 152 14.62 31.64 -2.23
N THR A 153 14.65 30.33 -2.49
CA THR A 153 15.29 29.34 -1.62
C THR A 153 16.78 29.20 -1.94
N TYR A 154 17.21 29.63 -3.11
CA TYR A 154 18.60 29.77 -3.49
C TYR A 154 18.74 30.87 -4.54
N ASN A 155 19.74 31.72 -4.37
CA ASN A 155 20.14 32.69 -5.37
C ASN A 155 21.67 32.85 -5.32
N ARG A 156 22.34 32.44 -6.40
CA ARG A 156 23.81 32.46 -6.51
C ARG A 156 24.41 33.85 -6.47
N ASP A 157 23.64 34.83 -6.91
CA ASP A 157 24.09 36.22 -7.01
C ASP A 157 23.84 37.02 -5.70
N SER A 158 23.33 36.36 -4.64
CA SER A 158 23.06 36.98 -3.32
C SER A 158 23.85 36.31 -2.20
N ASP A 159 24.36 37.12 -1.25
CA ASP A 159 25.16 36.67 -0.11
C ASP A 159 24.31 36.09 1.09
N GLY A 160 23.02 35.82 0.90
CA GLY A 160 22.14 35.36 1.96
C GLY A 160 22.12 33.82 2.10
N PRO A 161 22.01 33.28 3.33
CA PRO A 161 21.78 31.85 3.52
C PRO A 161 20.45 31.43 2.89
N ALA A 162 20.43 30.27 2.24
CA ALA A 162 19.21 29.69 1.69
C ALA A 162 18.21 29.41 2.83
N VAL A 163 17.01 29.99 2.75
CA VAL A 163 15.93 29.78 3.73
C VAL A 163 15.01 28.70 3.17
N SER A 164 15.41 27.42 3.32
CA SER A 164 14.71 26.32 2.69
C SER A 164 13.45 25.86 3.46
N ASP A 165 13.41 25.97 4.79
CA ASP A 165 12.37 25.36 5.60
C ASP A 165 11.14 26.27 5.81
N GLU A 166 11.27 27.59 5.76
CA GLU A 166 10.15 28.52 5.95
C GLU A 166 9.01 28.35 4.92
N PHE A 167 9.36 28.06 3.67
CA PHE A 167 8.35 27.83 2.63
C PHE A 167 7.58 26.54 2.88
N LEU A 168 8.27 25.47 3.29
CA LEU A 168 7.64 24.20 3.65
C LEU A 168 6.70 24.37 4.85
N VAL A 169 7.15 25.04 5.90
CA VAL A 169 6.35 25.34 7.11
C VAL A 169 5.11 26.17 6.76
N TYR A 170 5.27 27.18 5.90
CA TYR A 170 4.15 27.98 5.40
C TYR A 170 3.11 27.08 4.69
N ARG A 171 3.54 26.24 3.73
CA ARG A 171 2.64 25.34 2.98
C ARG A 171 1.98 24.30 3.88
N LEU A 172 2.67 23.77 4.86
CA LEU A 172 2.11 22.84 5.85
C LEU A 172 1.11 23.55 6.80
N GLY A 173 1.37 24.80 7.16
CA GLY A 173 0.52 25.60 8.05
C GLY A 173 -0.80 26.04 7.43
N GLU A 174 -0.88 26.15 6.10
CA GLU A 174 -2.11 26.54 5.38
C GLU A 174 -3.20 25.47 5.42
N ASN A 175 -2.87 24.28 5.86
CA ASN A 175 -3.65 23.08 5.63
C ASN A 175 -4.41 22.62 6.87
N LYS A 176 -5.74 22.88 6.90
CA LYS A 176 -6.67 22.41 7.93
C LYS A 176 -7.47 21.13 7.54
N ASP A 177 -7.23 20.52 6.35
CA ASP A 177 -7.95 19.34 5.90
C ASP A 177 -7.10 18.07 6.02
N ASN A 178 -7.67 16.97 6.57
CA ASN A 178 -7.00 15.70 6.82
C ASN A 178 -6.89 14.77 5.58
N ARG A 179 -7.14 15.26 4.37
CA ARG A 179 -7.06 14.44 3.15
C ARG A 179 -5.62 14.32 2.64
N LEU A 180 -5.27 13.19 2.04
CA LEU A 180 -4.05 13.05 1.25
C LEU A 180 -3.99 14.16 0.19
N ARG A 181 -2.85 14.85 0.07
CA ARG A 181 -2.73 16.02 -0.78
C ARG A 181 -1.62 15.88 -1.78
N ASP A 182 -1.78 16.68 -2.82
CA ASP A 182 -0.72 16.94 -3.77
C ASP A 182 0.45 17.64 -3.07
N ILE A 183 1.59 16.94 -2.98
CA ILE A 183 2.83 17.45 -2.38
C ILE A 183 3.82 17.93 -3.45
N VAL A 184 3.44 18.00 -4.72
CA VAL A 184 4.37 18.26 -5.83
C VAL A 184 5.25 19.49 -5.59
N SER A 185 4.70 20.55 -5.01
CA SER A 185 5.48 21.77 -4.72
C SER A 185 6.38 21.66 -3.48
N THR A 186 6.26 20.59 -2.69
CA THR A 186 6.97 20.41 -1.41
C THR A 186 7.71 19.08 -1.31
N ILE A 187 7.83 18.32 -2.41
CA ILE A 187 8.63 17.10 -2.47
C ILE A 187 10.06 17.40 -2.02
N GLN A 188 10.54 16.58 -1.07
CA GLN A 188 11.92 16.67 -0.57
C GLN A 188 12.84 15.76 -1.38
N GLU A 189 14.14 16.00 -1.32
CA GLU A 189 15.16 15.24 -2.04
C GLU A 189 15.04 13.72 -1.81
N GLU A 190 14.86 13.29 -0.56
CA GLU A 190 14.69 11.86 -0.22
C GLU A 190 13.44 11.25 -0.88
N GLN A 191 12.35 12.02 -0.97
CA GLN A 191 11.11 11.60 -1.63
C GLN A 191 11.25 11.56 -3.15
N ASP A 192 11.93 12.55 -3.74
CA ASP A 192 12.18 12.59 -5.19
C ASP A 192 13.02 11.39 -5.66
N LYS A 193 14.06 11.01 -4.91
CA LYS A 193 14.86 9.80 -5.18
C LYS A 193 13.99 8.54 -5.22
N ILE A 194 13.04 8.41 -4.31
CA ILE A 194 12.11 7.29 -4.26
C ILE A 194 11.14 7.33 -5.44
N ILE A 195 10.56 8.48 -5.72
CA ILE A 195 9.59 8.65 -6.82
C ILE A 195 10.24 8.28 -8.15
N ARG A 196 11.49 8.68 -8.37
CA ARG A 196 12.23 8.47 -9.63
C ARG A 196 13.03 7.17 -9.70
N ALA A 197 13.02 6.35 -8.65
CA ALA A 197 13.71 5.06 -8.68
C ALA A 197 13.23 4.17 -9.84
N ALA A 198 14.13 3.30 -10.35
CA ALA A 198 13.87 2.46 -11.52
C ALA A 198 12.59 1.62 -11.40
N LYS A 199 11.93 1.35 -12.54
CA LYS A 199 10.66 0.61 -12.60
C LYS A 199 10.82 -0.85 -12.16
N ASN A 200 11.79 -1.55 -12.74
CA ASN A 200 11.98 -2.99 -12.56
C ASN A 200 12.74 -3.31 -11.28
N THR A 201 12.20 -2.89 -10.15
CA THR A 201 12.84 -3.03 -8.84
C THR A 201 11.76 -3.23 -7.78
N ALA A 202 11.98 -4.13 -6.84
CA ALA A 202 11.24 -4.22 -5.60
C ALA A 202 11.78 -3.14 -4.64
N LEU A 203 11.14 -1.99 -4.67
CA LEU A 203 11.50 -0.82 -3.89
C LEU A 203 10.85 -0.89 -2.52
N ILE A 204 11.63 -1.14 -1.47
CA ILE A 204 11.17 -1.21 -0.09
C ILE A 204 11.43 0.14 0.59
N ILE A 205 10.39 0.70 1.18
CA ILE A 205 10.40 2.02 1.82
C ILE A 205 9.97 1.88 3.27
N GLN A 206 10.93 1.98 4.18
CA GLN A 206 10.67 2.16 5.60
C GLN A 206 10.40 3.63 5.84
N GLY A 207 9.21 3.99 6.27
CA GLY A 207 8.90 5.37 6.61
C GLY A 207 8.31 5.48 8.01
N VAL A 208 8.79 6.44 8.78
CA VAL A 208 8.21 6.75 10.10
C VAL A 208 6.77 7.24 9.99
N ALA A 209 6.04 7.27 11.11
CA ALA A 209 4.69 7.85 11.14
C ALA A 209 4.71 9.29 10.61
N GLY A 210 3.75 9.64 9.77
CA GLY A 210 3.63 10.99 9.19
C GLY A 210 4.68 11.36 8.13
N SER A 211 5.52 10.43 7.65
CA SER A 211 6.54 10.71 6.61
C SER A 211 6.00 10.87 5.19
N GLY A 212 4.69 10.69 4.98
CA GLY A 212 4.08 10.81 3.66
C GLY A 212 4.31 9.60 2.74
N LYS A 213 4.60 8.41 3.27
CA LYS A 213 4.82 7.17 2.50
C LYS A 213 3.81 6.96 1.38
N THR A 214 2.54 6.92 1.73
CA THR A 214 1.44 6.69 0.77
C THR A 214 1.43 7.77 -0.31
N THR A 215 1.58 9.03 0.09
CA THR A 215 1.62 10.16 -0.85
C THR A 215 2.79 10.01 -1.84
N VAL A 216 3.99 9.64 -1.37
CA VAL A 216 5.16 9.38 -2.21
C VAL A 216 4.89 8.23 -3.19
N ALA A 217 4.24 7.15 -2.75
CA ALA A 217 3.88 6.05 -3.63
C ALA A 217 2.90 6.45 -4.73
N LEU A 218 1.88 7.26 -4.41
CA LEU A 218 0.93 7.76 -5.41
C LEU A 218 1.60 8.67 -6.44
N HIS A 219 2.53 9.54 -6.01
CA HIS A 219 3.32 10.36 -6.92
C HIS A 219 4.27 9.51 -7.77
N ARG A 220 4.83 8.42 -7.21
CA ARG A 220 5.62 7.47 -7.98
C ARG A 220 4.79 6.78 -9.07
N LEU A 221 3.55 6.40 -8.80
CA LEU A 221 2.66 5.87 -9.84
C LEU A 221 2.47 6.87 -10.98
N ALA A 222 2.21 8.14 -10.66
CA ALA A 222 2.10 9.21 -11.64
C ALA A 222 3.40 9.40 -12.44
N PHE A 223 4.55 9.31 -11.79
CA PHE A 223 5.85 9.37 -12.45
C PHE A 223 6.09 8.17 -13.38
N LEU A 224 5.80 6.94 -12.93
CA LEU A 224 5.99 5.73 -13.74
C LEU A 224 5.12 5.75 -15.01
N LEU A 225 3.86 6.18 -14.90
CA LEU A 225 2.95 6.34 -16.04
C LEU A 225 3.43 7.42 -17.01
N TYR A 226 4.05 8.49 -16.51
CA TYR A 226 4.62 9.54 -17.36
C TYR A 226 5.90 9.06 -18.06
N GLN A 227 6.84 8.50 -17.29
CA GLN A 227 8.18 8.13 -17.77
C GLN A 227 8.14 6.90 -18.70
N TYR A 228 7.25 5.95 -18.43
CA TYR A 228 7.17 4.66 -19.13
C TYR A 228 5.84 4.45 -19.85
N LYS A 229 5.22 5.55 -20.36
CA LYS A 229 3.88 5.57 -20.99
C LYS A 229 3.66 4.50 -22.08
N ASP A 230 4.72 4.08 -22.77
CA ASP A 230 4.64 3.07 -23.83
C ASP A 230 4.83 1.63 -23.30
N GLN A 231 5.14 1.46 -22.01
CA GLN A 231 5.45 0.17 -21.38
C GLN A 231 4.52 -0.20 -20.24
N VAL A 232 3.86 0.77 -19.62
CA VAL A 232 2.97 0.58 -18.47
C VAL A 232 1.60 1.18 -18.74
N SER A 233 0.58 0.54 -18.19
CA SER A 233 -0.80 0.98 -18.27
C SER A 233 -1.39 1.08 -16.86
N ALA A 234 -2.16 2.13 -16.58
CA ALA A 234 -2.82 2.29 -15.29
C ALA A 234 -3.74 1.09 -14.95
N GLU A 235 -4.39 0.52 -15.94
CA GLU A 235 -5.27 -0.66 -15.79
C GLU A 235 -4.50 -1.94 -15.38
N LYS A 236 -3.17 -1.97 -15.58
CA LYS A 236 -2.26 -3.04 -15.16
C LYS A 236 -1.43 -2.67 -13.94
N MET A 237 -1.83 -1.64 -13.23
CA MET A 237 -1.28 -1.31 -11.93
C MET A 237 -2.28 -1.63 -10.83
N ILE A 238 -1.80 -2.04 -9.67
CA ILE A 238 -2.65 -2.32 -8.51
C ILE A 238 -2.04 -1.74 -7.24
N ILE A 239 -2.93 -1.23 -6.37
CA ILE A 239 -2.59 -0.80 -5.02
C ILE A 239 -3.26 -1.77 -4.05
N PHE A 240 -2.46 -2.42 -3.22
CA PHE A 240 -2.93 -3.19 -2.08
C PHE A 240 -2.92 -2.32 -0.82
N ALA A 241 -4.09 -2.15 -0.22
CA ALA A 241 -4.30 -1.42 1.01
C ALA A 241 -4.60 -2.36 2.18
N PRO A 242 -4.38 -1.91 3.43
CA PRO A 242 -4.61 -2.73 4.62
C PRO A 242 -6.09 -3.09 4.83
N ASN A 243 -7.01 -2.20 4.44
CA ASN A 243 -8.44 -2.38 4.58
C ASN A 243 -9.23 -1.57 3.53
N ARG A 244 -10.54 -1.83 3.43
CA ARG A 244 -11.43 -1.17 2.45
C ARG A 244 -11.63 0.33 2.74
N MET A 245 -11.67 0.73 4.01
CA MET A 245 -11.82 2.13 4.41
C MET A 245 -10.65 3.00 3.90
N PHE A 246 -9.42 2.44 3.91
CA PHE A 246 -8.25 3.12 3.38
C PHE A 246 -8.26 3.23 1.84
N LEU A 247 -8.89 2.27 1.14
CA LEU A 247 -9.07 2.34 -0.31
C LEU A 247 -9.94 3.54 -0.71
N ASP A 248 -11.02 3.80 0.02
CA ASP A 248 -11.90 4.95 -0.21
C ASP A 248 -11.12 6.27 -0.07
N TYR A 249 -10.29 6.37 0.96
CA TYR A 249 -9.44 7.52 1.20
C TYR A 249 -8.41 7.80 0.08
N ILE A 250 -7.84 6.76 -0.56
CA ILE A 250 -6.89 6.90 -1.67
C ILE A 250 -7.60 7.25 -2.97
N SER A 251 -8.81 6.75 -3.20
CA SER A 251 -9.53 6.88 -4.47
C SER A 251 -9.77 8.32 -4.89
N ASP A 252 -9.92 9.23 -3.92
CA ASP A 252 -10.12 10.65 -4.15
C ASP A 252 -8.85 11.37 -4.67
N VAL A 253 -7.66 10.88 -4.35
CA VAL A 253 -6.37 11.54 -4.67
C VAL A 253 -5.84 11.19 -6.06
N LEU A 254 -6.06 9.96 -6.51
CA LEU A 254 -5.54 9.48 -7.80
C LEU A 254 -5.97 10.36 -9.00
N PRO A 255 -7.23 10.82 -9.12
CA PRO A 255 -7.65 11.70 -10.21
C PRO A 255 -6.97 13.08 -10.18
N GLU A 256 -6.61 13.58 -9.00
CA GLU A 256 -5.90 14.87 -8.86
C GLU A 256 -4.49 14.80 -9.44
N LEU A 257 -3.84 13.64 -9.32
CA LEU A 257 -2.51 13.35 -9.89
C LEU A 257 -2.55 13.01 -11.38
N GLY A 258 -3.73 13.04 -12.01
CA GLY A 258 -3.92 12.64 -13.40
C GLY A 258 -3.81 11.13 -13.63
N VAL A 259 -3.98 10.34 -12.57
CA VAL A 259 -3.87 8.89 -12.58
C VAL A 259 -5.27 8.30 -12.37
N GLY A 260 -5.92 7.90 -13.46
CA GLY A 260 -7.21 7.22 -13.40
C GLY A 260 -7.06 5.71 -13.63
N ASN A 261 -8.10 4.94 -13.26
CA ASN A 261 -8.25 3.51 -13.58
C ASN A 261 -7.18 2.56 -13.02
N ILE A 262 -6.46 2.94 -11.96
CA ILE A 262 -5.62 2.00 -11.23
C ILE A 262 -6.51 1.08 -10.40
N MET A 263 -6.22 -0.23 -10.46
CA MET A 263 -6.90 -1.21 -9.62
C MET A 263 -6.56 -0.98 -8.14
N GLN A 264 -7.56 -1.10 -7.28
CA GLN A 264 -7.41 -0.97 -5.84
C GLN A 264 -8.08 -2.16 -5.16
N SER A 265 -7.39 -2.82 -4.24
CA SER A 265 -7.93 -4.00 -3.56
C SER A 265 -7.25 -4.20 -2.21
N THR A 266 -7.85 -5.03 -1.36
CA THR A 266 -7.11 -5.71 -0.30
C THR A 266 -6.51 -7.01 -0.85
N PHE A 267 -5.44 -7.51 -0.22
CA PHE A 267 -4.87 -8.80 -0.64
C PHE A 267 -5.88 -9.95 -0.51
N PRO A 268 -6.66 -10.07 0.59
CA PRO A 268 -7.67 -11.12 0.70
C PRO A 268 -8.73 -11.07 -0.40
N ASP A 269 -9.26 -9.89 -0.72
CA ASP A 269 -10.29 -9.74 -1.76
C ASP A 269 -9.78 -10.16 -3.14
N TRP A 270 -8.58 -9.68 -3.52
CA TRP A 270 -7.96 -10.06 -4.78
C TRP A 270 -7.63 -11.55 -4.86
N ALA A 271 -7.10 -12.12 -3.77
CA ALA A 271 -6.77 -13.54 -3.70
C ALA A 271 -8.03 -14.43 -3.82
N ALA A 272 -9.08 -14.08 -3.10
CA ALA A 272 -10.36 -14.78 -3.16
C ALA A 272 -10.97 -14.72 -4.56
N GLN A 273 -10.97 -13.55 -5.20
CA GLN A 273 -11.43 -13.38 -6.58
C GLN A 273 -10.63 -14.26 -7.56
N THR A 274 -9.30 -14.27 -7.43
CA THR A 274 -8.40 -15.06 -8.29
C THR A 274 -8.62 -16.55 -8.12
N LEU A 275 -8.91 -17.00 -6.89
CA LEU A 275 -9.19 -18.40 -6.56
C LEU A 275 -10.65 -18.81 -6.84
N GLY A 276 -11.54 -17.85 -7.11
CA GLY A 276 -12.99 -18.12 -7.21
C GLY A 276 -13.60 -18.59 -5.88
N LEU A 277 -13.09 -18.08 -4.75
CA LEU A 277 -13.56 -18.40 -3.40
C LEU A 277 -14.39 -17.26 -2.84
N GLU A 278 -15.39 -17.61 -2.03
CA GLU A 278 -16.09 -16.68 -1.15
C GLU A 278 -15.46 -16.78 0.25
N LEU A 279 -14.93 -15.66 0.77
CA LEU A 279 -14.41 -15.60 2.13
C LEU A 279 -15.54 -15.22 3.09
N PRO A 280 -15.71 -15.93 4.21
CA PRO A 280 -16.69 -15.53 5.22
C PRO A 280 -16.21 -14.24 5.93
N GLU A 281 -17.10 -13.24 6.02
CA GLU A 281 -16.81 -11.94 6.69
C GLU A 281 -16.45 -12.08 8.18
N GLN A 282 -16.86 -13.16 8.83
CA GLN A 282 -16.65 -13.41 10.27
C GLN A 282 -15.19 -13.72 10.65
N ASP A 283 -14.30 -14.01 9.68
CA ASP A 283 -12.95 -14.47 9.96
C ASP A 283 -12.02 -13.37 10.50
N ALA A 284 -12.14 -12.15 9.99
CA ALA A 284 -11.33 -11.03 10.43
C ALA A 284 -11.56 -10.69 11.92
N THR A 285 -12.83 -10.68 12.35
CA THR A 285 -13.19 -10.38 13.75
C THR A 285 -12.69 -11.46 14.71
N GLU A 286 -12.79 -12.75 14.35
CA GLU A 286 -12.31 -13.85 15.21
C GLU A 286 -10.77 -13.79 15.37
N THR A 287 -10.05 -13.48 14.31
CA THR A 287 -8.59 -13.32 14.34
C THR A 287 -8.17 -12.13 15.21
N LEU A 288 -8.85 -10.98 15.08
CA LEU A 288 -8.59 -9.80 15.91
C LEU A 288 -8.88 -10.10 17.39
N ASN A 289 -9.99 -10.77 17.70
CA ASN A 289 -10.34 -11.16 19.06
C ASN A 289 -9.28 -12.11 19.67
N ARG A 290 -8.75 -13.04 18.90
CA ARG A 290 -7.68 -13.94 19.36
C ARG A 290 -6.41 -13.22 19.76
N TRP A 291 -6.00 -12.21 19.00
CA TRP A 291 -4.70 -11.54 19.19
C TRP A 291 -4.79 -10.29 20.04
N PHE A 292 -5.87 -9.54 19.97
CA PHE A 292 -5.99 -8.25 20.65
C PHE A 292 -6.92 -8.28 21.88
N GLU A 293 -7.90 -9.21 21.93
CA GLU A 293 -8.89 -9.30 23.02
C GLU A 293 -8.61 -10.48 23.98
N ALA A 294 -7.47 -11.18 23.86
CA ALA A 294 -7.15 -12.32 24.67
C ALA A 294 -6.96 -11.93 26.15
N LYS A 295 -7.69 -12.61 27.05
CA LYS A 295 -7.52 -12.47 28.51
C LYS A 295 -6.14 -13.04 28.91
N GLY A 296 -5.30 -12.24 29.53
CA GLY A 296 -3.96 -12.64 29.96
C GLY A 296 -2.81 -12.18 29.09
N GLY A 297 -3.08 -11.28 28.16
CA GLY A 297 -2.10 -10.70 27.25
C GLY A 297 -1.99 -11.45 25.92
N MET A 298 -1.20 -10.89 25.01
CA MET A 298 -0.97 -11.47 23.70
C MET A 298 -0.22 -12.79 23.81
N PRO A 299 -0.62 -13.85 23.07
CA PRO A 299 0.16 -15.09 22.99
C PRO A 299 1.57 -14.84 22.46
N GLU A 300 2.54 -15.63 22.91
CA GLU A 300 3.91 -15.56 22.41
C GLU A 300 3.95 -15.84 20.90
N ILE A 301 4.60 -14.96 20.14
CA ILE A 301 4.77 -15.08 18.70
C ILE A 301 6.15 -15.68 18.42
N THR A 302 6.14 -16.82 17.73
CA THR A 302 7.35 -17.52 17.27
C THR A 302 7.22 -17.84 15.78
N GLU A 303 8.27 -18.36 15.17
CA GLU A 303 8.19 -18.84 13.77
C GLU A 303 7.23 -20.05 13.60
N GLU A 304 6.85 -20.71 14.71
CA GLU A 304 5.82 -21.76 14.73
C GLU A 304 4.41 -21.21 14.95
N THR A 305 4.23 -19.90 15.09
CA THR A 305 2.89 -19.30 15.09
C THR A 305 2.22 -19.53 13.72
N PRO A 306 0.94 -20.00 13.68
CA PRO A 306 0.32 -20.40 12.42
C PRO A 306 0.42 -19.37 11.30
N GLY A 307 0.16 -18.10 11.56
CA GLY A 307 0.27 -17.02 10.56
C GLY A 307 1.71 -16.82 10.06
N ARG A 308 2.71 -16.86 10.96
CA ARG A 308 4.13 -16.76 10.61
C ARG A 308 4.56 -17.96 9.76
N PHE A 309 4.27 -19.17 10.20
CA PHE A 309 4.65 -20.38 9.47
C PHE A 309 3.98 -20.43 8.09
N LYS A 310 2.67 -20.18 8.01
CA LYS A 310 1.92 -20.17 6.75
C LYS A 310 2.39 -19.06 5.80
N GLY A 311 2.87 -17.94 6.33
CA GLY A 311 3.46 -16.84 5.58
C GLY A 311 4.93 -16.99 5.21
N SER A 312 5.57 -18.11 5.55
CA SER A 312 7.01 -18.32 5.38
C SER A 312 7.37 -18.96 4.03
N THR A 313 8.61 -18.74 3.59
CA THR A 313 9.21 -19.44 2.43
C THR A 313 9.44 -20.93 2.70
N VAL A 314 9.44 -21.36 3.96
CA VAL A 314 9.52 -22.76 4.33
C VAL A 314 8.28 -23.53 3.84
N LEU A 315 7.07 -23.01 4.10
CA LEU A 315 5.84 -23.62 3.58
C LEU A 315 5.80 -23.58 2.06
N MET A 316 6.31 -22.53 1.42
CA MET A 316 6.44 -22.46 -0.03
C MET A 316 7.25 -23.64 -0.59
N GLY A 317 8.41 -23.94 0.00
CA GLY A 317 9.25 -25.09 -0.38
C GLY A 317 8.56 -26.45 -0.16
N ILE A 318 7.77 -26.58 0.91
CA ILE A 318 6.97 -27.79 1.17
C ILE A 318 5.92 -28.00 0.08
N ILE A 319 5.23 -26.92 -0.33
CA ILE A 319 4.24 -26.97 -1.41
C ILE A 319 4.89 -27.36 -2.73
N GLU A 320 6.02 -26.75 -3.10
CA GLU A 320 6.74 -27.10 -4.33
C GLU A 320 7.12 -28.58 -4.37
N SER A 321 7.69 -29.07 -3.27
CA SER A 321 8.06 -30.48 -3.15
C SER A 321 6.84 -31.40 -3.28
N SER A 322 5.73 -31.02 -2.64
CA SER A 322 4.47 -31.79 -2.72
C SER A 322 3.90 -31.83 -4.14
N ILE A 323 3.94 -30.70 -4.86
CA ILE A 323 3.46 -30.65 -6.25
C ILE A 323 4.38 -31.45 -7.19
N LYS A 324 5.70 -31.36 -7.04
CA LYS A 324 6.66 -32.17 -7.82
C LYS A 324 6.41 -33.67 -7.63
N LEU A 325 6.18 -34.13 -6.40
CA LEU A 325 5.87 -35.53 -6.11
C LEU A 325 4.51 -35.92 -6.72
N LEU A 326 3.51 -35.04 -6.68
CA LEU A 326 2.24 -35.24 -7.34
C LEU A 326 2.39 -35.42 -8.85
N GLU A 327 3.22 -34.60 -9.49
CA GLU A 327 3.50 -34.67 -10.93
C GLU A 327 4.13 -36.01 -11.34
N VAL A 328 5.16 -36.46 -10.60
CA VAL A 328 5.85 -37.74 -10.89
C VAL A 328 4.87 -38.91 -10.83
N ASN A 329 3.91 -38.87 -9.90
CA ASN A 329 2.96 -39.98 -9.68
C ASN A 329 1.58 -39.74 -10.34
N SER A 330 1.49 -38.77 -11.25
CA SER A 330 0.19 -38.38 -11.86
C SER A 330 -0.37 -39.42 -12.81
N VAL A 331 0.47 -40.08 -13.61
CA VAL A 331 0.02 -41.02 -14.63
C VAL A 331 -0.32 -42.36 -13.99
N PRO A 332 -1.56 -42.87 -14.12
CA PRO A 332 -1.98 -44.16 -13.55
C PRO A 332 -1.03 -45.28 -13.93
N GLU A 333 -0.87 -46.28 -13.03
CA GLU A 333 0.10 -47.36 -13.19
C GLU A 333 -0.25 -48.35 -14.31
N ASP A 334 -1.55 -48.47 -14.65
CA ASP A 334 -2.02 -49.42 -15.65
C ASP A 334 -1.89 -48.88 -17.09
N ASP A 335 -1.72 -49.80 -18.04
CA ASP A 335 -1.96 -49.55 -19.46
C ASP A 335 -3.42 -49.15 -19.67
N PHE A 336 -3.71 -48.28 -20.61
CA PHE A 336 -5.08 -47.93 -20.95
C PHE A 336 -5.65 -48.87 -21.98
N SER A 337 -6.71 -49.59 -21.62
CA SER A 337 -7.43 -50.51 -22.50
C SER A 337 -8.90 -50.14 -22.57
N PRO A 338 -9.37 -49.53 -23.69
CA PRO A 338 -10.78 -49.16 -23.85
C PRO A 338 -11.71 -50.35 -24.12
N TRP A 339 -11.22 -51.40 -24.81
CA TRP A 339 -11.86 -52.71 -25.06
C TRP A 339 -10.80 -53.80 -25.34
N GLU A 340 -11.22 -55.02 -25.40
CA GLU A 340 -10.36 -56.15 -25.67
C GLU A 340 -9.66 -56.02 -27.03
N GLY A 341 -8.32 -56.16 -27.07
CA GLY A 341 -7.52 -56.01 -28.31
C GLY A 341 -6.97 -54.61 -28.57
N ALA A 342 -7.46 -53.57 -27.87
CA ALA A 342 -6.92 -52.23 -27.98
C ALA A 342 -6.20 -51.84 -26.68
N VAL A 343 -4.86 -51.63 -26.78
CA VAL A 343 -4.02 -51.31 -25.61
C VAL A 343 -3.12 -50.12 -25.94
N LEU A 344 -3.23 -49.06 -25.17
CA LEU A 344 -2.31 -47.95 -25.16
C LEU A 344 -1.36 -48.10 -23.95
N ARG A 345 -0.08 -48.34 -24.25
CA ARG A 345 0.94 -48.59 -23.22
C ARG A 345 1.14 -47.38 -22.32
N ARG A 346 1.26 -47.63 -21.01
CA ARG A 346 1.60 -46.59 -20.01
C ARG A 346 2.88 -45.84 -20.41
N SER A 347 3.90 -46.51 -20.92
CA SER A 347 5.14 -45.88 -21.38
C SER A 347 4.91 -44.75 -22.42
N MET A 348 3.95 -44.96 -23.33
CA MET A 348 3.55 -43.92 -24.30
C MET A 348 2.88 -42.74 -23.63
N ILE A 349 1.99 -42.97 -22.67
CA ILE A 349 1.30 -41.94 -21.91
C ILE A 349 2.30 -41.14 -21.05
N LEU A 350 3.24 -41.81 -20.40
CA LEU A 350 4.35 -41.19 -19.67
C LEU A 350 5.22 -40.30 -20.58
N ARG A 351 5.55 -40.78 -21.79
CA ARG A 351 6.29 -39.96 -22.75
C ARG A 351 5.53 -38.69 -23.12
N TRP A 352 4.23 -38.79 -23.40
CA TRP A 352 3.42 -37.60 -23.66
C TRP A 352 3.41 -36.62 -22.48
N HIS A 353 3.23 -37.15 -21.27
CA HIS A 353 3.13 -36.33 -20.06
C HIS A 353 4.47 -35.69 -19.69
N ASN A 354 5.58 -36.48 -19.67
CA ASN A 354 6.85 -36.00 -19.11
C ASN A 354 7.79 -35.37 -20.14
N GLU A 355 7.63 -35.67 -21.43
CA GLU A 355 8.49 -35.15 -22.49
C GLU A 355 7.74 -34.13 -23.39
N GLU A 356 6.68 -34.59 -24.07
CA GLU A 356 6.03 -33.77 -25.10
C GLU A 356 5.20 -32.62 -24.51
N TYR A 357 4.55 -32.82 -23.38
CA TYR A 357 3.74 -31.81 -22.71
C TYR A 357 4.38 -31.24 -21.44
N SER A 358 5.66 -31.54 -21.17
CA SER A 358 6.37 -30.99 -20.01
C SER A 358 6.36 -29.46 -19.86
N PRO A 359 6.33 -28.65 -20.94
CA PRO A 359 6.27 -27.20 -20.79
C PRO A 359 4.93 -26.65 -20.24
N TYR A 360 3.89 -27.50 -20.18
CA TYR A 360 2.58 -27.08 -19.68
C TYR A 360 2.43 -27.35 -18.19
N PRO A 361 1.67 -26.52 -17.46
CA PRO A 361 1.31 -26.77 -16.06
C PRO A 361 0.57 -28.12 -15.89
N PRO A 362 0.63 -28.76 -14.70
CA PRO A 362 0.07 -30.09 -14.45
C PRO A 362 -1.38 -30.29 -14.90
N ALA A 363 -2.27 -29.34 -14.62
CA ALA A 363 -3.68 -29.44 -15.01
C ALA A 363 -3.84 -29.47 -16.54
N LYS A 364 -3.19 -28.54 -17.25
CA LYS A 364 -3.19 -28.49 -18.73
C LYS A 364 -2.50 -29.68 -19.36
N ARG A 365 -1.46 -30.20 -18.71
CA ARG A 365 -0.75 -31.40 -19.16
C ARG A 365 -1.69 -32.60 -19.14
N LYS A 366 -2.45 -32.80 -18.04
CA LYS A 366 -3.49 -33.84 -17.97
C LYS A 366 -4.53 -33.69 -19.07
N GLU A 367 -5.08 -32.50 -19.28
CA GLU A 367 -6.09 -32.23 -20.33
C GLU A 367 -5.56 -32.62 -21.71
N ARG A 368 -4.32 -32.23 -22.03
CA ARG A 368 -3.69 -32.55 -23.33
C ARG A 368 -3.47 -34.05 -23.52
N VAL A 369 -3.04 -34.72 -22.44
CA VAL A 369 -2.87 -36.20 -22.47
C VAL A 369 -4.21 -36.88 -22.67
N MET A 370 -5.26 -36.47 -21.92
CA MET A 370 -6.62 -37.01 -22.08
C MET A 370 -7.20 -36.76 -23.46
N ALA A 371 -7.03 -35.55 -24.00
CA ALA A 371 -7.44 -35.23 -25.39
C ALA A 371 -6.69 -36.10 -26.43
N ARG A 372 -5.46 -36.48 -26.15
CA ARG A 372 -4.68 -37.39 -27.03
C ARG A 372 -5.12 -38.84 -26.89
N ILE A 373 -5.46 -39.30 -25.69
CA ILE A 373 -6.10 -40.59 -25.44
C ILE A 373 -7.42 -40.67 -26.20
N HIS A 374 -8.26 -39.63 -26.13
CA HIS A 374 -9.51 -39.56 -26.86
C HIS A 374 -9.31 -39.72 -28.38
N ARG A 375 -8.39 -38.93 -28.96
CA ARG A 375 -8.03 -39.07 -30.39
C ARG A 375 -7.49 -40.46 -30.75
N TRP A 376 -6.72 -41.10 -29.88
CA TRP A 376 -6.25 -42.45 -30.06
C TRP A 376 -7.43 -43.44 -30.06
N ILE A 377 -8.41 -43.30 -29.16
CA ILE A 377 -9.65 -44.10 -29.17
C ILE A 377 -10.38 -43.96 -30.50
N GLU A 378 -10.52 -42.73 -31.03
CA GLU A 378 -11.18 -42.49 -32.31
C GLU A 378 -10.45 -43.16 -33.48
N MET A 379 -9.11 -43.20 -33.47
CA MET A 379 -8.34 -43.91 -34.47
C MET A 379 -8.54 -45.45 -34.37
N GLU A 380 -8.56 -45.99 -33.14
CA GLU A 380 -8.82 -47.42 -32.93
C GLU A 380 -10.27 -47.83 -33.29
N LEU A 381 -11.24 -46.97 -33.08
CA LEU A 381 -12.63 -47.17 -33.52
C LEU A 381 -12.74 -47.42 -35.04
N LYS A 382 -11.93 -46.70 -35.84
CA LYS A 382 -11.93 -46.88 -37.32
C LYS A 382 -11.46 -48.24 -37.76
N LYS A 383 -10.79 -49.02 -36.90
CA LYS A 383 -10.34 -50.40 -37.15
C LYS A 383 -11.40 -51.46 -36.81
N SER A 384 -12.58 -51.04 -36.31
CA SER A 384 -13.67 -51.97 -35.95
C SER A 384 -14.23 -52.68 -37.14
N SER A 385 -14.46 -53.98 -37.02
CA SER A 385 -14.85 -54.89 -38.10
C SER A 385 -16.27 -54.73 -38.61
N SER A 386 -17.16 -54.08 -37.86
CA SER A 386 -18.57 -53.83 -38.23
C SER A 386 -19.16 -52.59 -37.54
N THR A 387 -20.25 -52.07 -38.07
CA THR A 387 -20.99 -50.93 -37.49
C THR A 387 -21.50 -51.24 -36.07
N ALA A 388 -21.91 -52.47 -35.81
CA ALA A 388 -22.38 -52.92 -34.48
C ALA A 388 -21.18 -52.95 -33.47
N ALA A 389 -20.03 -53.49 -33.86
CA ALA A 389 -18.81 -53.51 -33.05
C ALA A 389 -18.33 -52.09 -32.78
N MET A 390 -18.38 -51.20 -33.78
CA MET A 390 -18.01 -49.77 -33.63
C MET A 390 -18.89 -49.04 -32.59
N LYS A 391 -20.23 -49.32 -32.57
CA LYS A 391 -21.14 -48.77 -31.57
C LYS A 391 -20.81 -49.25 -30.16
N ASP A 392 -20.55 -50.56 -29.99
CA ASP A 392 -20.21 -51.14 -28.68
C ASP A 392 -18.84 -50.61 -28.18
N HIS A 393 -17.83 -50.60 -29.05
CA HIS A 393 -16.49 -50.05 -28.75
C HIS A 393 -16.54 -48.58 -28.39
N LYS A 394 -17.35 -47.74 -29.06
CA LYS A 394 -17.53 -46.32 -28.74
C LYS A 394 -18.09 -46.15 -27.35
N LYS A 395 -19.11 -46.93 -26.94
CA LYS A 395 -19.70 -46.91 -25.60
C LYS A 395 -18.67 -47.34 -24.54
N LYS A 396 -17.99 -48.46 -24.75
CA LYS A 396 -16.94 -48.97 -23.86
C LYS A 396 -15.77 -47.99 -23.73
N GLY A 397 -15.32 -47.44 -24.85
CA GLY A 397 -14.26 -46.42 -24.90
C GLY A 397 -14.53 -45.22 -24.03
N ALA A 398 -15.69 -44.60 -24.23
CA ALA A 398 -16.12 -43.43 -23.41
C ALA A 398 -16.20 -43.74 -21.90
N GLN A 399 -16.73 -44.93 -21.55
CA GLN A 399 -16.82 -45.35 -20.16
C GLN A 399 -15.44 -45.60 -19.54
N ARG A 400 -14.51 -46.24 -20.28
CA ARG A 400 -13.14 -46.52 -19.82
C ARG A 400 -12.28 -45.25 -19.76
N GLU A 401 -12.43 -44.34 -20.71
CA GLU A 401 -11.76 -43.05 -20.70
C GLU A 401 -12.15 -42.23 -19.45
N LYS A 402 -13.46 -42.14 -19.12
CA LYS A 402 -13.95 -41.49 -17.90
C LYS A 402 -13.38 -42.17 -16.64
N ALA A 403 -13.36 -43.50 -16.57
CA ALA A 403 -12.79 -44.24 -15.46
C ALA A 403 -11.29 -44.04 -15.32
N TYR A 404 -10.55 -43.98 -16.43
CA TYR A 404 -9.11 -43.71 -16.45
C TYR A 404 -8.80 -42.27 -16.01
N SER A 405 -9.57 -41.31 -16.52
CA SER A 405 -9.45 -39.90 -16.09
C SER A 405 -9.69 -39.72 -14.58
N ALA A 406 -10.55 -40.51 -13.99
CA ALA A 406 -10.84 -40.47 -12.55
C ALA A 406 -9.69 -41.03 -11.68
N LYS A 407 -8.76 -41.81 -12.26
CA LYS A 407 -7.57 -42.29 -11.55
C LYS A 407 -6.49 -41.20 -11.42
N TRP A 408 -6.54 -40.18 -12.27
CA TRP A 408 -5.61 -39.06 -12.18
C TRP A 408 -5.84 -38.23 -10.92
N PRO A 409 -4.79 -37.55 -10.39
CA PRO A 409 -4.96 -36.63 -9.29
C PRO A 409 -5.99 -35.54 -9.60
N LYS A 410 -6.66 -35.10 -8.55
CA LYS A 410 -7.50 -33.89 -8.63
C LYS A 410 -6.59 -32.68 -8.46
N TYR A 411 -6.44 -31.88 -9.51
CA TYR A 411 -5.67 -30.64 -9.51
C TYR A 411 -6.57 -29.48 -8.99
N ASP A 412 -7.01 -29.62 -7.74
CA ASP A 412 -7.79 -28.61 -7.04
C ASP A 412 -6.95 -28.05 -5.88
N PRO A 413 -6.69 -26.72 -5.84
CA PRO A 413 -5.81 -26.12 -4.85
C PRO A 413 -6.21 -26.43 -3.41
N LEU A 414 -7.50 -26.35 -3.09
CA LEU A 414 -8.02 -26.60 -1.74
C LEU A 414 -7.86 -28.07 -1.33
N THR A 415 -8.08 -29.01 -2.26
CA THR A 415 -7.88 -30.44 -2.02
C THR A 415 -6.43 -30.73 -1.70
N ILE A 416 -5.49 -30.19 -2.46
CA ILE A 416 -4.04 -30.38 -2.26
C ILE A 416 -3.61 -29.74 -0.93
N TYR A 417 -4.06 -28.53 -0.64
CA TYR A 417 -3.79 -27.86 0.63
C TYR A 417 -4.28 -28.68 1.83
N LYS A 418 -5.51 -29.23 1.76
CA LYS A 418 -6.06 -30.14 2.76
C LYS A 418 -5.24 -31.43 2.92
N GLN A 419 -4.64 -31.93 1.85
CA GLN A 419 -3.75 -33.11 1.89
C GLN A 419 -2.43 -32.79 2.57
N ILE A 420 -1.80 -31.66 2.24
CA ILE A 420 -0.56 -31.19 2.88
C ILE A 420 -0.74 -31.10 4.39
N PHE A 421 -1.83 -30.52 4.85
CA PHE A 421 -2.17 -30.38 6.29
C PHE A 421 -2.90 -31.59 6.90
N ARG A 422 -3.02 -32.72 6.17
CA ARG A 422 -3.68 -33.96 6.62
C ARG A 422 -5.13 -33.74 7.13
N ALA A 423 -5.81 -32.75 6.59
CA ALA A 423 -7.21 -32.51 6.90
C ALA A 423 -8.16 -33.50 6.24
N VAL A 424 -7.71 -34.17 5.18
CA VAL A 424 -8.39 -35.26 4.46
C VAL A 424 -7.50 -36.50 4.40
N LYS A 425 -8.10 -37.69 4.13
CA LYS A 425 -7.35 -38.91 3.93
C LYS A 425 -6.42 -38.77 2.70
N VAL A 426 -5.14 -38.97 2.92
CA VAL A 426 -4.13 -38.94 1.87
C VAL A 426 -4.11 -40.29 1.19
N PRO A 427 -4.14 -40.39 -0.17
CA PRO A 427 -3.96 -41.65 -0.89
C PRO A 427 -2.62 -42.29 -0.56
N GLU A 428 -2.55 -43.63 -0.52
CA GLU A 428 -1.29 -44.37 -0.27
C GLU A 428 -0.19 -44.07 -1.31
N SER A 429 -0.59 -43.69 -2.52
CA SER A 429 0.31 -43.23 -3.59
C SER A 429 0.82 -41.80 -3.40
N TRP A 430 0.37 -41.08 -2.40
CA TRP A 430 0.82 -39.70 -2.10
C TRP A 430 2.07 -39.78 -1.21
N PRO A 431 3.24 -39.49 -1.74
CA PRO A 431 4.46 -39.56 -0.97
C PRO A 431 4.62 -38.31 -0.13
N VAL A 432 4.02 -38.27 1.03
CA VAL A 432 4.20 -37.17 1.98
C VAL A 432 5.34 -37.54 2.93
N GLU A 433 6.58 -37.35 2.50
CA GLU A 433 7.73 -37.25 3.42
C GLU A 433 7.81 -35.87 4.11
N ALA A 434 7.03 -34.89 3.66
CA ALA A 434 7.11 -33.50 4.07
C ALA A 434 6.43 -33.08 5.41
N PRO A 435 5.61 -33.87 6.11
CA PRO A 435 4.97 -33.41 7.35
C PRO A 435 5.91 -33.18 8.53
N GLU A 436 7.12 -33.75 8.51
CA GLU A 436 8.09 -33.54 9.61
C GLU A 436 8.60 -32.08 9.68
N ALA A 437 8.49 -31.33 8.59
CA ALA A 437 8.89 -29.93 8.50
C ALA A 437 7.79 -28.96 8.96
N ILE A 438 6.52 -29.42 9.09
CA ILE A 438 5.42 -28.59 9.61
C ILE A 438 5.34 -28.76 11.13
N PRO A 439 5.43 -27.67 11.93
CA PRO A 439 5.27 -27.76 13.37
C PRO A 439 3.95 -28.45 13.76
N ALA A 440 4.02 -29.35 14.74
CA ALA A 440 2.88 -30.17 15.13
C ALA A 440 1.66 -29.34 15.60
N SER A 441 1.91 -28.18 16.23
CA SER A 441 0.91 -27.20 16.64
C SER A 441 0.16 -26.66 15.43
N VAL A 442 0.89 -26.17 14.43
CA VAL A 442 0.35 -25.61 13.16
C VAL A 442 -0.44 -26.68 12.40
N LEU A 443 0.14 -27.87 12.26
CA LEU A 443 -0.52 -28.99 11.55
C LEU A 443 -1.86 -29.34 12.19
N LYS A 444 -1.88 -29.47 13.53
CA LYS A 444 -3.10 -29.86 14.29
C LYS A 444 -4.19 -28.78 14.20
N GLU A 445 -3.82 -27.51 14.38
CA GLU A 445 -4.75 -26.39 14.35
C GLU A 445 -5.33 -26.20 12.94
N THR A 446 -4.48 -26.09 11.91
CA THR A 446 -4.90 -25.93 10.52
C THR A 446 -5.74 -27.10 10.04
N ALA A 447 -5.36 -28.35 10.34
CA ALA A 447 -6.18 -29.51 10.00
C ALA A 447 -7.56 -29.49 10.63
N LYS A 448 -7.68 -29.00 11.89
CA LYS A 448 -8.97 -28.85 12.59
C LYS A 448 -9.88 -27.83 11.91
N GLU A 449 -9.31 -26.68 11.53
CA GLU A 449 -10.05 -25.59 10.85
C GLU A 449 -10.50 -26.02 9.45
N LEU A 450 -9.59 -26.55 8.64
CA LEU A 450 -9.89 -27.05 7.28
C LEU A 450 -10.93 -28.16 7.26
N LYS A 451 -11.02 -29.03 8.30
CA LYS A 451 -12.08 -30.06 8.45
C LYS A 451 -13.45 -29.41 8.69
N LYS A 452 -13.49 -28.26 9.34
CA LYS A 452 -14.71 -27.48 9.57
C LYS A 452 -15.10 -26.61 8.36
N GLY A 453 -14.26 -26.55 7.33
CA GLY A 453 -14.45 -25.67 6.18
C GLY A 453 -14.02 -24.22 6.44
N ILE A 454 -13.29 -23.95 7.52
CA ILE A 454 -12.79 -22.61 7.86
C ILE A 454 -11.48 -22.40 7.11
N LEU A 455 -11.41 -21.30 6.36
CA LEU A 455 -10.20 -20.76 5.73
C LEU A 455 -9.85 -19.44 6.40
N ARG A 456 -8.59 -19.27 6.77
CA ARG A 456 -8.07 -18.02 7.33
C ARG A 456 -7.39 -17.20 6.23
N GLU A 457 -7.18 -15.92 6.50
CA GLU A 457 -6.48 -15.02 5.59
C GLU A 457 -5.06 -15.55 5.24
N GLU A 458 -4.37 -16.11 6.22
CA GLU A 458 -3.04 -16.70 6.04
C GLU A 458 -3.03 -18.01 5.22
N ASP A 459 -4.18 -18.59 4.89
CA ASP A 459 -4.28 -19.73 3.99
C ASP A 459 -4.30 -19.33 2.51
N LEU A 460 -4.59 -18.06 2.21
CA LEU A 460 -4.72 -17.57 0.84
C LEU A 460 -3.41 -17.57 0.04
N PRO A 461 -2.26 -17.11 0.55
CA PRO A 461 -1.00 -17.16 -0.19
C PRO A 461 -0.61 -18.59 -0.59
N PRO A 462 -0.64 -19.61 0.31
CA PRO A 462 -0.44 -21.00 -0.06
C PRO A 462 -1.40 -21.51 -1.15
N LEU A 463 -2.69 -21.18 -1.04
CA LEU A 463 -3.70 -21.60 -2.03
C LEU A 463 -3.46 -20.96 -3.40
N LEU A 464 -3.12 -19.67 -3.45
CA LEU A 464 -2.75 -18.97 -4.68
C LEU A 464 -1.50 -19.59 -5.33
N TYR A 465 -0.52 -19.93 -4.50
CA TYR A 465 0.70 -20.55 -4.99
C TYR A 465 0.44 -21.93 -5.61
N ILE A 466 -0.35 -22.77 -4.91
CA ILE A 466 -0.79 -24.05 -5.44
C ILE A 466 -1.56 -23.85 -6.75
N HIS A 467 -2.49 -22.89 -6.79
CA HIS A 467 -3.24 -22.55 -8.00
C HIS A 467 -2.32 -22.20 -9.16
N TYR A 468 -1.33 -21.35 -8.92
CA TYR A 468 -0.34 -20.95 -9.93
C TYR A 468 0.50 -22.13 -10.43
N LEU A 469 1.00 -22.97 -9.52
CA LEU A 469 1.79 -24.16 -9.89
C LEU A 469 1.00 -25.16 -10.72
N LEU A 470 -0.30 -25.32 -10.44
CA LEU A 470 -1.16 -26.27 -11.16
C LEU A 470 -1.63 -25.76 -12.53
N ASN A 471 -1.97 -24.49 -12.63
CA ASN A 471 -2.65 -23.92 -13.80
C ASN A 471 -1.75 -22.97 -14.62
N GLY A 472 -0.66 -22.48 -14.02
CA GLY A 472 0.12 -21.37 -14.56
C GLY A 472 -0.65 -20.03 -14.45
N ASN A 473 -0.18 -19.03 -15.13
CA ASN A 473 -0.90 -17.76 -15.26
C ASN A 473 -1.93 -17.87 -16.40
N GLU A 474 -3.15 -18.31 -16.06
CA GLU A 474 -4.26 -18.42 -17.04
C GLU A 474 -4.78 -17.03 -17.39
N GLY A 475 -4.43 -16.53 -18.53
CA GLY A 475 -4.86 -15.22 -19.01
C GLY A 475 -3.70 -14.32 -19.42
N GLY A 476 -2.49 -14.61 -18.92
CA GLY A 476 -1.28 -13.88 -19.34
C GLY A 476 -1.20 -12.44 -18.83
N ASP A 477 -2.22 -11.94 -18.14
CA ASP A 477 -2.22 -10.59 -17.60
C ASP A 477 -1.39 -10.54 -16.32
N ARG A 478 -0.24 -9.87 -16.44
CA ARG A 478 0.61 -9.53 -15.29
C ARG A 478 0.49 -8.04 -15.04
N PHE A 479 0.57 -7.68 -13.77
CA PHE A 479 0.67 -6.29 -13.38
C PHE A 479 1.99 -5.68 -13.89
N ASP A 480 1.89 -4.46 -14.37
CA ASP A 480 3.06 -3.67 -14.77
C ASP A 480 3.74 -3.04 -13.54
N HIS A 481 2.97 -2.77 -12.48
CA HIS A 481 3.47 -2.29 -11.19
C HIS A 481 2.50 -2.61 -10.05
N VAL A 482 3.05 -2.92 -8.87
CA VAL A 482 2.30 -3.21 -7.65
C VAL A 482 2.76 -2.28 -6.54
N VAL A 483 1.81 -1.61 -5.90
CA VAL A 483 2.03 -0.86 -4.66
C VAL A 483 1.44 -1.63 -3.50
N ILE A 484 2.19 -1.77 -2.42
CA ILE A 484 1.74 -2.41 -1.18
C ILE A 484 1.93 -1.41 -0.05
N ASP A 485 0.83 -0.93 0.51
CA ASP A 485 0.87 -0.08 1.69
C ASP A 485 0.73 -0.90 2.98
N GLU A 486 1.26 -0.37 4.09
CA GLU A 486 1.33 -1.06 5.38
C GLU A 486 1.97 -2.47 5.28
N ALA A 487 3.00 -2.60 4.45
CA ALA A 487 3.61 -3.87 4.08
C ALA A 487 4.25 -4.63 5.25
N GLN A 488 4.46 -4.01 6.41
CA GLN A 488 4.90 -4.72 7.61
C GLN A 488 3.88 -5.76 8.09
N ASP A 489 2.62 -5.67 7.63
CA ASP A 489 1.58 -6.68 7.92
C ASP A 489 1.49 -7.78 6.85
N PHE A 490 2.27 -7.66 5.77
CA PHE A 490 2.38 -8.69 4.75
C PHE A 490 3.42 -9.73 5.12
N SER A 491 3.16 -10.97 4.79
CA SER A 491 4.13 -12.05 4.92
C SER A 491 5.07 -12.13 3.71
N PRO A 492 6.28 -12.69 3.87
CA PRO A 492 7.17 -12.96 2.73
C PRO A 492 6.51 -13.80 1.65
N PHE A 493 5.69 -14.77 2.02
CA PHE A 493 4.99 -15.62 1.05
C PHE A 493 3.98 -14.83 0.21
N GLN A 494 3.25 -13.85 0.79
CA GLN A 494 2.37 -12.98 0.01
C GLN A 494 3.14 -12.24 -1.09
N ILE A 495 4.29 -11.66 -0.74
CA ILE A 495 5.14 -10.95 -1.71
C ILE A 495 5.66 -11.91 -2.79
N ALA A 496 6.17 -13.08 -2.40
CA ALA A 496 6.67 -14.08 -3.34
C ALA A 496 5.58 -14.55 -4.33
N VAL A 497 4.36 -14.74 -3.86
CA VAL A 497 3.23 -15.10 -4.73
C VAL A 497 2.83 -13.95 -5.64
N LEU A 498 2.77 -12.72 -5.13
CA LEU A 498 2.45 -11.55 -5.96
C LEU A 498 3.48 -11.36 -7.09
N ASP A 499 4.76 -11.64 -6.83
CA ASP A 499 5.82 -11.52 -7.84
C ASP A 499 5.60 -12.42 -9.07
N LEU A 500 4.90 -13.54 -8.93
CA LEU A 500 4.49 -14.39 -10.04
C LEU A 500 3.52 -13.70 -11.01
N TYR A 501 2.78 -12.70 -10.50
CA TYR A 501 1.79 -11.92 -11.25
C TYR A 501 2.30 -10.53 -11.65
N VAL A 502 3.58 -10.23 -11.41
CA VAL A 502 4.21 -8.93 -11.71
C VAL A 502 5.26 -9.07 -12.82
N ARG A 503 5.42 -8.04 -13.62
CA ARG A 503 6.46 -7.97 -14.66
C ARG A 503 7.71 -7.30 -14.09
N GLY A 504 8.85 -7.99 -14.19
CA GLY A 504 10.17 -7.41 -13.88
C GLY A 504 10.34 -6.96 -12.44
N HIS A 505 9.71 -7.64 -11.48
CA HIS A 505 9.81 -7.35 -10.04
C HIS A 505 9.44 -5.90 -9.68
N SER A 506 8.48 -5.32 -10.41
CA SER A 506 8.10 -3.90 -10.30
C SER A 506 7.18 -3.64 -9.10
N PHE A 507 7.78 -3.38 -7.94
CA PHE A 507 7.06 -3.13 -6.69
C PHE A 507 7.42 -1.78 -6.07
N THR A 508 6.46 -1.21 -5.35
CA THR A 508 6.66 -0.18 -4.33
C THR A 508 6.05 -0.68 -3.02
N ILE A 509 6.90 -1.08 -2.10
CA ILE A 509 6.54 -1.75 -0.84
C ILE A 509 6.77 -0.75 0.29
N LEU A 510 5.68 -0.25 0.89
CA LEU A 510 5.71 0.80 1.91
C LEU A 510 5.34 0.24 3.27
N GLY A 511 6.06 0.61 4.31
CA GLY A 511 5.67 0.20 5.65
C GLY A 511 6.47 0.90 6.75
N ASP A 512 6.08 0.58 7.97
CA ASP A 512 6.75 0.99 9.20
C ASP A 512 6.81 -0.18 10.18
N LEU A 513 7.98 -0.77 10.37
CA LEU A 513 8.17 -1.89 11.31
C LEU A 513 7.82 -1.51 12.75
N SER A 514 7.92 -0.22 13.09
CA SER A 514 7.53 0.27 14.42
C SER A 514 6.01 0.24 14.63
N GLN A 515 5.23 0.28 13.53
CA GLN A 515 3.77 0.12 13.52
C GLN A 515 3.31 -1.33 13.24
N GLY A 516 4.23 -2.29 13.23
CA GLY A 516 3.93 -3.71 13.02
C GLY A 516 3.28 -4.35 14.25
N ILE A 517 1.97 -4.15 14.40
CA ILE A 517 1.18 -4.75 15.50
C ILE A 517 0.61 -6.12 15.13
N HIS A 518 0.57 -6.48 13.84
CA HIS A 518 0.14 -7.79 13.34
C HIS A 518 1.34 -8.76 13.16
N ALA A 519 2.28 -8.73 14.12
CA ALA A 519 3.50 -9.53 14.08
C ALA A 519 3.27 -11.05 14.02
N TYR A 520 2.06 -11.52 14.34
CA TYR A 520 1.67 -12.93 14.21
C TYR A 520 1.57 -13.42 12.76
N LYS A 521 1.52 -12.53 11.77
CA LYS A 521 1.49 -12.85 10.33
C LYS A 521 2.48 -12.03 9.49
N GLY A 522 2.80 -10.79 9.91
CA GLY A 522 3.64 -9.85 9.17
C GLY A 522 5.14 -10.10 9.30
N VAL A 523 5.95 -9.30 8.61
CA VAL A 523 7.41 -9.36 8.70
C VAL A 523 7.93 -8.72 9.98
N HIS A 524 9.03 -9.25 10.48
CA HIS A 524 9.75 -8.68 11.61
C HIS A 524 10.93 -7.79 11.18
N ALA A 525 11.45 -8.02 9.96
CA ALA A 525 12.53 -7.25 9.37
C ALA A 525 12.36 -7.18 7.84
N TRP A 526 12.75 -6.06 7.25
CA TRP A 526 12.70 -5.90 5.78
C TRP A 526 13.61 -6.87 5.04
N ALA A 527 14.65 -7.39 5.71
CA ALA A 527 15.52 -8.42 5.17
C ALA A 527 14.75 -9.68 4.73
N GLU A 528 13.63 -10.01 5.40
CA GLU A 528 12.77 -11.14 5.01
C GLU A 528 12.15 -10.94 3.62
N MET A 529 11.79 -9.70 3.26
CA MET A 529 11.28 -9.37 1.93
C MET A 529 12.40 -9.19 0.91
N GLN A 530 13.52 -8.55 1.29
CA GLN A 530 14.66 -8.36 0.39
C GLN A 530 15.24 -9.68 -0.08
N ALA A 531 15.25 -10.70 0.78
CA ALA A 531 15.75 -12.05 0.45
C ALA A 531 14.95 -12.77 -0.65
N LEU A 532 13.77 -12.27 -1.01
CA LEU A 532 12.94 -12.83 -2.09
C LEU A 532 13.45 -12.43 -3.49
N PHE A 533 14.26 -11.38 -3.59
CA PHE A 533 14.70 -10.78 -4.84
C PHE A 533 16.23 -10.85 -4.95
N ALA A 534 16.72 -10.89 -6.18
CA ALA A 534 18.16 -10.73 -6.41
C ALA A 534 18.60 -9.31 -6.02
N PRO A 535 19.84 -9.13 -5.54
CA PRO A 535 20.32 -7.81 -5.07
C PRO A 535 20.16 -6.68 -6.09
N GLU A 536 20.30 -6.98 -7.38
CA GLU A 536 20.12 -6.02 -8.48
C GLU A 536 18.65 -5.62 -8.73
N HIS A 537 17.70 -6.38 -8.18
CA HIS A 537 16.26 -6.15 -8.31
C HIS A 537 15.60 -5.68 -7.03
N THR A 538 16.36 -5.27 -6.03
CA THR A 538 15.83 -4.74 -4.77
C THR A 538 16.53 -3.46 -4.37
N ALA A 539 15.79 -2.52 -3.80
CA ALA A 539 16.31 -1.30 -3.23
C ALA A 539 15.60 -0.99 -1.90
N TYR A 540 16.33 -0.37 -0.97
CA TYR A 540 15.79 0.04 0.32
C TYR A 540 16.03 1.52 0.54
N HIS A 541 14.98 2.22 0.96
CA HIS A 541 15.03 3.63 1.35
C HIS A 541 14.35 3.84 2.69
N ALA A 542 14.83 4.82 3.43
CA ALA A 542 14.21 5.26 4.69
C ALA A 542 13.72 6.69 4.56
N LEU A 543 12.46 6.93 4.99
CA LEU A 543 11.87 8.26 5.17
C LEU A 543 11.79 8.53 6.67
N THR A 544 12.62 9.44 7.15
CA THR A 544 12.77 9.72 8.58
C THR A 544 12.07 10.99 9.04
N ARG A 545 11.73 11.91 8.13
CA ARG A 545 11.06 13.17 8.47
C ARG A 545 9.56 12.97 8.62
N SER A 546 8.99 13.48 9.71
CA SER A 546 7.54 13.50 9.94
C SER A 546 6.97 14.89 9.71
N TYR A 547 5.96 14.98 8.84
CA TYR A 547 5.37 16.24 8.36
C TYR A 547 3.97 16.51 8.92
N ARG A 548 3.35 15.52 9.57
CA ARG A 548 1.92 15.58 9.90
C ARG A 548 1.65 16.01 11.34
N SER A 549 2.22 15.29 12.29
CA SER A 549 2.01 15.54 13.71
C SER A 549 2.91 16.67 14.23
N THR A 550 2.52 17.29 15.34
CA THR A 550 3.34 18.29 16.01
C THR A 550 4.61 17.68 16.59
N MET A 551 5.61 18.52 16.83
CA MET A 551 6.91 18.13 17.36
C MET A 551 6.77 17.37 18.69
N GLU A 552 5.91 17.89 19.57
CA GLU A 552 5.69 17.34 20.92
C GLU A 552 5.11 15.92 20.86
N ILE A 553 4.21 15.64 19.92
CA ILE A 553 3.64 14.30 19.72
C ILE A 553 4.71 13.35 19.19
N ILE A 554 5.51 13.79 18.22
CA ILE A 554 6.55 12.96 17.61
C ILE A 554 7.67 12.65 18.60
N GLU A 555 8.12 13.61 19.42
CA GLU A 555 9.12 13.41 20.45
C GLU A 555 8.63 12.44 21.54
N PHE A 556 7.38 12.59 21.97
CA PHE A 556 6.75 11.65 22.87
C PHE A 556 6.69 10.23 22.30
N ALA A 557 6.23 10.08 21.05
CA ALA A 557 6.18 8.78 20.38
C ALA A 557 7.57 8.15 20.17
N ASN A 558 8.58 8.95 19.84
CA ASN A 558 9.98 8.51 19.78
C ASN A 558 10.49 7.99 21.12
N GLY A 559 10.11 8.64 22.23
CA GLY A 559 10.44 8.19 23.57
C GLY A 559 9.88 6.81 23.90
N ILE A 560 8.62 6.54 23.49
CA ILE A 560 8.00 5.21 23.60
C ILE A 560 8.78 4.16 22.80
N LEU A 561 9.16 4.48 21.54
CA LEU A 561 9.92 3.56 20.70
C LEU A 561 11.31 3.27 21.27
N THR A 562 12.01 4.29 21.74
CA THR A 562 13.35 4.15 22.32
C THR A 562 13.32 3.29 23.56
N SER A 563 12.41 3.59 24.50
CA SER A 563 12.35 2.95 25.81
C SER A 563 11.62 1.60 25.79
N GLY A 564 10.60 1.43 24.94
CA GLY A 564 9.77 0.23 24.92
C GLY A 564 10.12 -0.80 23.86
N VAL A 565 10.70 -0.35 22.73
CA VAL A 565 11.01 -1.22 21.58
C VAL A 565 12.51 -1.33 21.32
N GLY A 566 13.30 -0.33 21.73
CA GLY A 566 14.72 -0.23 21.40
C GLY A 566 14.97 0.12 19.93
N SER A 567 14.04 0.81 19.28
CA SER A 567 14.19 1.21 17.87
C SER A 567 15.26 2.29 17.72
N SER A 568 16.11 2.14 16.72
CA SER A 568 17.11 3.14 16.32
C SER A 568 16.63 4.08 15.22
N LEU A 569 15.55 3.73 14.49
CA LEU A 569 14.97 4.57 13.48
C LEU A 569 13.84 5.41 14.09
N LEU A 570 14.15 6.65 14.40
CA LEU A 570 13.24 7.60 15.03
C LEU A 570 12.78 8.65 14.02
N ALA A 571 11.59 9.19 14.23
CA ALA A 571 11.06 10.25 13.42
C ALA A 571 11.75 11.59 13.73
N VAL A 572 12.15 12.32 12.71
CA VAL A 572 12.64 13.70 12.82
C VAL A 572 11.45 14.63 12.59
N PRO A 573 10.97 15.36 13.61
CA PRO A 573 9.85 16.27 13.42
C PRO A 573 10.26 17.45 12.54
N VAL A 574 9.38 17.84 11.64
CA VAL A 574 9.49 19.11 10.92
C VAL A 574 8.82 20.18 11.76
N PHE A 575 9.46 21.33 11.96
CA PHE A 575 9.12 22.40 12.89
C PHE A 575 7.65 22.86 12.83
N ARG A 576 6.79 22.08 13.47
CA ARG A 576 5.39 22.41 13.72
C ARG A 576 5.13 22.20 15.21
N SER A 577 5.26 23.28 16.00
CA SER A 577 4.99 23.24 17.42
C SER A 577 3.49 23.20 17.67
N GLY A 578 3.08 22.46 18.69
CA GLY A 578 1.70 22.32 19.16
C GLY A 578 1.61 22.38 20.68
N ASN A 579 0.52 21.85 21.21
CA ASN A 579 0.37 21.73 22.64
C ASN A 579 1.18 20.54 23.16
N PRO A 580 1.75 20.62 24.40
CA PRO A 580 2.39 19.50 25.04
C PRO A 580 1.44 18.30 25.18
N VAL A 581 1.97 17.08 25.08
CA VAL A 581 1.21 15.86 25.36
C VAL A 581 0.72 15.87 26.80
N ARG A 582 -0.57 15.57 27.01
CA ARG A 582 -1.18 15.59 28.35
C ARG A 582 -1.28 14.21 28.95
N LEU A 583 -0.92 14.11 30.23
CA LEU A 583 -1.13 12.93 31.06
C LEU A 583 -2.14 13.30 32.14
N ILE A 584 -3.29 12.62 32.16
CA ILE A 584 -4.40 12.92 33.05
C ILE A 584 -4.75 11.66 33.85
N SER A 585 -4.60 11.73 35.17
CA SER A 585 -5.07 10.66 36.04
C SER A 585 -6.59 10.77 36.26
N TYR A 586 -7.29 9.64 36.20
CA TYR A 586 -8.74 9.65 36.44
C TYR A 586 -9.07 10.21 37.82
N GLY A 587 -10.05 11.10 37.86
CA GLY A 587 -10.46 11.78 39.07
C GLY A 587 -9.74 13.09 39.41
N GLU A 588 -8.67 13.45 38.69
CA GLU A 588 -7.96 14.74 38.92
C GLU A 588 -8.71 15.97 38.42
N GLY A 589 -9.66 15.79 37.47
CA GLY A 589 -10.37 16.89 36.80
C GLY A 589 -11.50 17.53 37.58
N GLN A 590 -11.76 17.12 38.84
CA GLN A 590 -12.94 17.53 39.54
C GLN A 590 -12.63 18.43 40.73
N ALA A 591 -12.99 19.71 40.56
CA ALA A 591 -13.18 20.57 41.75
C ALA A 591 -14.30 19.97 42.62
N ALA A 592 -14.01 19.73 43.89
CA ALA A 592 -14.96 19.22 44.88
C ALA A 592 -16.22 20.08 44.85
N GLY A 593 -17.34 19.56 44.35
CA GLY A 593 -18.63 20.26 44.34
C GLY A 593 -19.35 20.33 43.00
N SER A 594 -18.81 19.83 41.88
CA SER A 594 -19.40 20.03 40.54
C SER A 594 -20.53 19.06 40.14
N GLY A 595 -20.88 18.07 40.98
CA GLY A 595 -22.01 17.15 40.67
C GLY A 595 -21.83 16.24 39.43
N VAL A 596 -20.64 16.23 38.83
CA VAL A 596 -20.30 15.43 37.64
C VAL A 596 -19.81 14.06 38.12
N GLU A 597 -20.22 12.98 37.43
CA GLU A 597 -19.74 11.62 37.68
C GLU A 597 -18.21 11.59 37.63
N SER A 598 -17.57 11.16 38.74
CA SER A 598 -16.11 10.99 38.81
C SER A 598 -15.71 9.62 38.29
N GLY A 599 -14.56 9.55 37.61
CA GLY A 599 -13.97 8.32 37.12
C GLY A 599 -13.86 8.26 35.60
N ARG A 600 -13.48 7.11 35.05
CA ARG A 600 -13.16 6.86 33.66
C ARG A 600 -14.14 7.55 32.67
N ILE A 601 -15.43 7.30 32.81
CA ILE A 601 -16.46 7.81 31.90
C ILE A 601 -16.59 9.34 31.99
N GLY A 602 -16.63 9.87 33.22
CA GLY A 602 -16.75 11.30 33.45
C GLY A 602 -15.55 12.08 32.88
N ASP A 603 -14.35 11.55 33.06
CA ASP A 603 -13.13 12.20 32.58
C ASP A 603 -12.97 12.09 31.07
N VAL A 604 -13.30 10.95 30.42
CA VAL A 604 -13.34 10.82 28.94
C VAL A 604 -14.37 11.81 28.37
N ARG A 605 -15.56 11.92 28.98
CA ARG A 605 -16.58 12.88 28.56
C ARG A 605 -16.10 14.32 28.67
N ALA A 606 -15.44 14.68 29.76
CA ALA A 606 -14.89 16.01 29.98
C ALA A 606 -13.77 16.33 28.97
N ALA A 607 -12.91 15.35 28.67
CA ALA A 607 -11.88 15.49 27.64
C ALA A 607 -12.47 15.71 26.25
N LEU A 608 -13.48 14.93 25.86
CA LEU A 608 -14.19 15.09 24.59
C LEU A 608 -14.86 16.47 24.52
N ALA A 609 -15.52 16.91 25.58
CA ALA A 609 -16.17 18.25 25.62
C ALA A 609 -15.14 19.37 25.45
N ALA A 610 -13.98 19.27 26.12
CA ALA A 610 -12.89 20.24 26.01
C ALA A 610 -12.28 20.30 24.60
N LEU A 611 -12.16 19.17 23.92
CA LEU A 611 -11.61 19.09 22.56
C LEU A 611 -12.65 19.45 21.50
N SER A 612 -13.92 19.07 21.67
CA SER A 612 -15.00 19.41 20.74
C SER A 612 -15.32 20.92 20.73
N GLY A 613 -14.94 21.65 21.77
CA GLY A 613 -15.04 23.13 21.82
C GLY A 613 -13.99 23.84 20.97
N ARG A 614 -13.01 23.12 20.41
CA ARG A 614 -11.96 23.64 19.54
C ARG A 614 -12.30 23.43 18.05
N GLU A 615 -11.56 24.06 17.14
CA GLU A 615 -11.77 23.93 15.69
C GLU A 615 -11.30 22.56 15.12
N TYR A 616 -11.39 21.46 15.88
CA TYR A 616 -11.03 20.11 15.40
C TYR A 616 -12.20 19.48 14.67
N ARG A 617 -11.93 18.90 13.50
CA ARG A 617 -12.93 18.21 12.67
C ARG A 617 -13.08 16.75 13.05
N THR A 618 -11.99 16.14 13.53
CA THR A 618 -11.92 14.73 13.89
C THR A 618 -11.30 14.54 15.26
N VAL A 619 -12.03 13.87 16.15
CA VAL A 619 -11.54 13.53 17.49
C VAL A 619 -11.78 12.05 17.75
N ALA A 620 -10.76 11.33 18.18
CA ALA A 620 -10.88 9.91 18.49
C ALA A 620 -10.62 9.60 19.96
N VAL A 621 -11.46 8.74 20.52
CA VAL A 621 -11.18 8.04 21.78
C VAL A 621 -10.68 6.65 21.42
N LEU A 622 -9.42 6.38 21.71
CA LEU A 622 -8.79 5.09 21.48
C LEU A 622 -8.76 4.26 22.75
N THR A 623 -9.28 3.04 22.67
CA THR A 623 -9.28 2.06 23.77
C THR A 623 -8.34 0.91 23.48
N ARG A 624 -8.03 0.09 24.47
CA ARG A 624 -7.19 -1.10 24.31
C ARG A 624 -7.93 -2.23 23.57
N SER A 625 -9.24 -2.37 23.82
CA SER A 625 -10.08 -3.44 23.30
C SER A 625 -11.38 -2.91 22.68
N LEU A 626 -12.01 -3.71 21.80
CA LEU A 626 -13.30 -3.39 21.19
C LEU A 626 -14.40 -3.34 22.26
N ARG A 627 -14.37 -4.27 23.21
CA ARG A 627 -15.32 -4.29 24.32
C ARG A 627 -15.30 -2.98 25.11
N GLU A 628 -14.12 -2.43 25.41
CA GLU A 628 -13.98 -1.14 26.10
C GLU A 628 -14.48 0.02 25.24
N ALA A 629 -14.30 -0.06 23.92
CA ALA A 629 -14.83 0.91 22.97
C ALA A 629 -16.38 0.87 22.96
N GLU A 630 -16.97 -0.31 22.93
CA GLU A 630 -18.43 -0.50 23.00
C GLU A 630 -19.04 0.01 24.30
N GLU A 631 -18.38 -0.28 25.45
CA GLU A 631 -18.78 0.19 26.77
C GLU A 631 -18.77 1.73 26.86
N LEU A 632 -17.71 2.37 26.38
CA LEU A 632 -17.62 3.84 26.34
C LEU A 632 -18.61 4.45 25.38
N TYR A 633 -18.73 3.87 24.18
CA TYR A 633 -19.64 4.34 23.16
C TYR A 633 -21.09 4.35 23.65
N ALA A 634 -21.53 3.27 24.31
CA ALA A 634 -22.89 3.14 24.83
C ALA A 634 -23.29 4.29 25.77
N VAL A 635 -22.34 4.78 26.57
CA VAL A 635 -22.60 5.91 27.51
C VAL A 635 -22.39 7.26 26.82
N LEU A 636 -21.38 7.39 25.95
CA LEU A 636 -21.06 8.66 25.30
C LEU A 636 -22.13 9.10 24.29
N THR A 637 -22.85 8.17 23.67
CA THR A 637 -24.00 8.45 22.77
C THR A 637 -25.13 9.21 23.46
N GLU A 638 -25.27 9.11 24.78
CA GLU A 638 -26.26 9.89 25.54
C GLU A 638 -25.93 11.40 25.59
N HIS A 639 -24.64 11.75 25.34
CA HIS A 639 -24.13 13.11 25.49
C HIS A 639 -23.67 13.74 24.18
N PHE A 640 -23.29 12.93 23.18
CA PHE A 640 -22.76 13.36 21.88
C PHE A 640 -23.57 12.72 20.76
N ALA A 641 -24.37 13.51 20.04
CA ALA A 641 -25.28 13.00 18.99
C ALA A 641 -24.55 12.44 17.76
N ASP A 642 -23.38 13.00 17.43
CA ASP A 642 -22.62 12.67 16.21
C ASP A 642 -21.35 11.84 16.54
N ILE A 643 -21.42 10.93 17.52
CA ILE A 643 -20.32 10.03 17.87
C ILE A 643 -20.48 8.68 17.14
N HIS A 644 -19.40 8.11 16.65
CA HIS A 644 -19.40 6.87 15.89
C HIS A 644 -18.52 5.81 16.56
N LEU A 645 -19.01 4.57 16.61
CA LEU A 645 -18.20 3.39 16.96
C LEU A 645 -17.59 2.82 15.70
N ILE A 646 -16.27 2.63 15.68
CA ILE A 646 -15.57 1.92 14.61
C ILE A 646 -15.20 0.53 15.14
N ASP A 647 -15.91 -0.50 14.66
CA ASP A 647 -15.84 -1.89 15.15
C ASP A 647 -15.19 -2.87 14.17
N GLY A 648 -14.69 -2.37 13.04
CA GLY A 648 -14.08 -3.19 11.98
C GLY A 648 -15.06 -3.68 10.91
N SER A 649 -16.38 -3.52 11.09
CA SER A 649 -17.38 -3.81 10.06
C SER A 649 -17.63 -2.61 9.14
N MET A 650 -17.19 -1.41 9.52
CA MET A 650 -17.37 -0.19 8.74
C MET A 650 -16.50 -0.18 7.49
N THR A 651 -17.08 0.22 6.37
CA THR A 651 -16.41 0.36 5.06
C THR A 651 -16.03 1.80 4.74
N GLU A 652 -16.65 2.78 5.39
CA GLU A 652 -16.43 4.22 5.17
C GLU A 652 -16.10 4.93 6.49
N TYR A 653 -15.20 5.91 6.43
CA TYR A 653 -14.89 6.78 7.56
C TYR A 653 -15.67 8.09 7.47
N LEU A 654 -16.56 8.32 8.44
CA LEU A 654 -17.49 9.46 8.43
C LEU A 654 -16.92 10.77 9.02
N GLY A 655 -15.71 10.73 9.61
CA GLY A 655 -15.16 11.88 10.34
C GLY A 655 -15.84 12.10 11.70
N GLY A 656 -15.72 13.30 12.27
CA GLY A 656 -16.37 13.69 13.54
C GLY A 656 -15.76 13.02 14.77
N LEU A 657 -16.60 12.72 15.77
CA LEU A 657 -16.19 12.04 17.00
C LEU A 657 -16.25 10.53 16.80
N SER A 658 -15.17 9.84 17.13
CA SER A 658 -15.09 8.38 16.98
C SER A 658 -14.58 7.71 18.25
N VAL A 659 -15.10 6.50 18.52
CA VAL A 659 -14.60 5.60 19.57
C VAL A 659 -14.19 4.32 18.89
N LEU A 660 -12.96 3.84 19.13
CA LEU A 660 -12.44 2.63 18.51
C LEU A 660 -11.26 2.05 19.29
N PRO A 661 -10.99 0.74 19.14
CA PRO A 661 -9.77 0.17 19.69
C PRO A 661 -8.54 0.61 18.89
N VAL A 662 -7.39 0.75 19.54
CA VAL A 662 -6.13 1.23 18.91
C VAL A 662 -5.75 0.43 17.67
N TYR A 663 -5.94 -0.88 17.67
CA TYR A 663 -5.54 -1.72 16.53
C TYR A 663 -6.39 -1.45 15.26
N LEU A 664 -7.62 -0.93 15.39
CA LEU A 664 -8.45 -0.50 14.24
C LEU A 664 -8.13 0.94 13.80
N SER A 665 -7.40 1.72 14.59
CA SER A 665 -7.03 3.09 14.21
C SER A 665 -5.90 3.14 13.16
N LYS A 666 -5.30 2.00 12.84
CA LYS A 666 -4.21 1.92 11.86
C LYS A 666 -4.66 2.39 10.48
N GLY A 667 -3.89 3.31 9.88
CA GLY A 667 -4.23 3.96 8.62
C GLY A 667 -5.16 5.19 8.76
N LEU A 668 -5.81 5.39 9.91
CA LEU A 668 -6.61 6.58 10.19
C LEU A 668 -5.79 7.66 10.88
N GLU A 669 -6.25 8.91 10.78
CA GLU A 669 -5.64 10.08 11.41
C GLU A 669 -6.73 11.01 11.95
N PHE A 670 -6.45 11.63 13.10
CA PHE A 670 -7.39 12.46 13.80
C PHE A 670 -6.72 13.76 14.27
N ASP A 671 -7.46 14.88 14.22
CA ASP A 671 -6.95 16.17 14.72
C ASP A 671 -6.54 16.06 16.19
N ALA A 672 -7.36 15.38 17.00
CA ALA A 672 -7.07 15.12 18.40
C ALA A 672 -7.34 13.65 18.77
N VAL A 673 -6.51 13.11 19.62
CA VAL A 673 -6.63 11.74 20.15
C VAL A 673 -6.64 11.75 21.68
N ILE A 674 -7.61 11.04 22.23
CA ILE A 674 -7.67 10.65 23.63
C ILE A 674 -7.35 9.17 23.70
N LEU A 675 -6.21 8.81 24.27
CA LEU A 675 -5.86 7.42 24.57
C LEU A 675 -6.42 7.09 25.97
N ALA A 676 -7.52 6.39 26.01
CA ALA A 676 -8.11 5.94 27.27
C ALA A 676 -7.36 4.76 27.85
N ASP A 677 -7.29 4.71 29.19
CA ASP A 677 -6.68 3.61 29.96
C ASP A 677 -5.21 3.35 29.58
N ALA A 678 -4.40 4.42 29.44
CA ALA A 678 -2.98 4.33 29.09
C ALA A 678 -2.11 3.90 30.29
N ASP A 679 -2.47 2.85 30.99
CA ASP A 679 -1.86 2.37 32.24
C ASP A 679 -1.34 0.92 32.14
N LEU A 680 -0.72 0.43 33.22
CA LEU A 680 -0.11 -0.90 33.29
C LEU A 680 -1.13 -2.05 33.22
N ASP A 681 -2.39 -1.81 33.58
CA ASP A 681 -3.43 -2.84 33.54
C ASP A 681 -3.87 -3.14 32.10
N HIS A 682 -3.76 -2.14 31.20
CA HIS A 682 -4.15 -2.24 29.80
C HIS A 682 -2.94 -2.39 28.86
N TYR A 683 -1.82 -1.74 29.17
CA TYR A 683 -0.59 -1.78 28.37
C TYR A 683 0.56 -2.27 29.24
N GLY A 684 0.99 -3.52 29.04
CA GLY A 684 2.09 -4.13 29.75
C GLY A 684 3.46 -3.55 29.39
N SER A 685 4.52 -4.23 29.83
CA SER A 685 5.91 -3.82 29.58
C SER A 685 6.52 -4.46 28.31
N ALA A 686 5.74 -5.23 27.56
CA ALA A 686 6.24 -5.89 26.34
C ALA A 686 6.44 -4.91 25.19
N ALA A 687 7.42 -5.18 24.33
CA ALA A 687 7.69 -4.36 23.14
C ALA A 687 6.47 -4.25 22.22
N TRP A 688 5.62 -5.25 22.20
CA TRP A 688 4.38 -5.22 21.42
C TRP A 688 3.36 -4.22 21.99
N ASP A 689 3.19 -4.13 23.31
CA ASP A 689 2.34 -3.13 23.96
C ASP A 689 2.85 -1.72 23.70
N ALA A 690 4.18 -1.52 23.72
CA ALA A 690 4.81 -0.26 23.38
C ALA A 690 4.54 0.12 21.90
N LYS A 691 4.59 -0.84 20.95
CA LYS A 691 4.20 -0.61 19.54
C LYS A 691 2.74 -0.23 19.42
N LEU A 692 1.86 -0.89 20.15
CA LEU A 692 0.43 -0.59 20.12
C LEU A 692 0.16 0.83 20.63
N MET A 693 0.80 1.22 21.75
CA MET A 693 0.74 2.59 22.27
C MET A 693 1.32 3.61 21.27
N TYR A 694 2.45 3.30 20.66
CA TYR A 694 3.06 4.12 19.60
C TYR A 694 2.10 4.34 18.44
N VAL A 695 1.40 3.28 17.97
CA VAL A 695 0.38 3.40 16.93
C VAL A 695 -0.71 4.38 17.38
N GLY A 696 -1.25 4.25 18.59
CA GLY A 696 -2.27 5.14 19.12
C GLY A 696 -1.81 6.60 19.17
N CYS A 697 -0.62 6.86 19.71
CA CYS A 697 -0.05 8.21 19.80
C CYS A 697 0.15 8.86 18.45
N THR A 698 0.62 8.11 17.46
CA THR A 698 0.90 8.61 16.10
C THR A 698 -0.35 8.79 15.24
N ARG A 699 -1.55 8.51 15.77
CA ARG A 699 -2.81 8.88 15.11
C ARG A 699 -3.18 10.35 15.30
N ALA A 700 -2.60 11.01 16.32
CA ALA A 700 -2.84 12.41 16.62
C ALA A 700 -2.04 13.33 15.70
N LEU A 701 -2.71 14.35 15.16
CA LEU A 701 -2.11 15.38 14.32
C LEU A 701 -1.73 16.62 15.14
N HIS A 702 -2.61 17.07 16.02
CA HIS A 702 -2.51 18.37 16.73
C HIS A 702 -2.51 18.23 18.24
N GLU A 703 -3.27 17.27 18.78
CA GLU A 703 -3.45 17.14 20.21
C GLU A 703 -3.48 15.68 20.65
N LEU A 704 -2.73 15.34 21.70
CA LEU A 704 -2.67 13.99 22.27
C LEU A 704 -2.86 14.03 23.78
N TRP A 705 -3.88 13.34 24.28
CA TRP A 705 -4.16 13.17 25.69
C TRP A 705 -4.14 11.69 26.07
N LEU A 706 -3.41 11.35 27.13
CA LEU A 706 -3.38 10.02 27.71
C LEU A 706 -4.09 10.07 29.06
N LEU A 707 -5.17 9.31 29.20
CA LEU A 707 -5.91 9.15 30.45
C LEU A 707 -5.55 7.81 31.06
N HIS A 708 -5.30 7.79 32.38
CA HIS A 708 -4.84 6.56 33.04
C HIS A 708 -5.41 6.42 34.46
N ASN A 709 -5.46 5.16 34.95
CA ASN A 709 -5.80 4.84 36.34
C ASN A 709 -4.62 4.12 36.98
N GLY A 710 -3.85 4.83 37.80
CA GLY A 710 -2.70 4.23 38.49
C GLY A 710 -1.39 4.29 37.73
N GLY A 711 -0.59 3.22 37.80
CA GLY A 711 0.78 3.22 37.28
C GLY A 711 0.89 3.28 35.76
N LEU A 712 1.77 4.13 35.26
CA LEU A 712 2.08 4.20 33.83
C LEU A 712 3.11 3.13 33.45
N PRO A 713 3.09 2.59 32.23
CA PRO A 713 4.17 1.75 31.71
C PRO A 713 5.53 2.45 31.76
N ALA A 714 6.61 1.71 32.00
CA ALA A 714 7.95 2.28 32.12
C ALA A 714 8.40 3.10 30.90
N TYR A 715 8.02 2.68 29.69
CA TYR A 715 8.33 3.38 28.47
C TYR A 715 7.54 4.71 28.33
N VAL A 716 6.38 4.84 28.99
CA VAL A 716 5.66 6.12 29.08
C VAL A 716 6.32 7.00 30.14
N GLN A 717 6.65 6.44 31.31
CA GLN A 717 7.32 7.21 32.40
C GLN A 717 8.64 7.83 31.92
N ALA A 718 9.38 7.14 31.06
CA ALA A 718 10.66 7.64 30.52
C ALA A 718 10.50 8.88 29.63
N THR A 719 9.29 9.17 29.15
CA THR A 719 8.99 10.30 28.26
C THR A 719 8.33 11.49 28.98
N VAL A 720 8.00 11.33 30.27
CA VAL A 720 7.20 12.31 31.05
C VAL A 720 7.89 13.68 31.23
N GLY A 721 9.21 13.81 30.96
CA GLY A 721 9.92 15.08 31.16
C GLY A 721 9.43 16.28 30.35
N GLU A 722 8.72 16.03 29.24
CA GLU A 722 8.22 17.06 28.30
C GLU A 722 6.69 17.09 28.22
N THR A 723 5.99 16.38 29.10
CA THR A 723 4.54 16.31 29.16
C THR A 723 3.98 17.25 30.23
N VAL A 724 2.72 17.66 30.06
CA VAL A 724 1.99 18.42 31.08
C VAL A 724 0.99 17.50 31.77
N SER A 725 1.11 17.41 33.11
CA SER A 725 0.14 16.67 33.93
C SER A 725 -1.08 17.53 34.26
N GLY A 726 -2.25 16.89 34.27
CA GLY A 726 -3.50 17.51 34.67
C GLY A 726 -4.31 18.19 33.54
N TRP A 727 -5.48 18.67 33.91
CA TRP A 727 -6.43 19.30 33.00
C TRP A 727 -5.95 20.67 32.51
N PRO A 728 -6.31 21.08 31.28
CA PRO A 728 -6.04 22.42 30.81
C PRO A 728 -6.73 23.41 31.74
N ILE A 729 -6.00 24.45 32.17
CA ILE A 729 -6.59 25.59 32.88
C ILE A 729 -7.50 26.28 31.86
N ALA A 730 -8.80 26.45 32.20
CA ALA A 730 -9.71 27.22 31.36
C ALA A 730 -9.20 28.67 31.37
N GLU A 731 -8.78 29.20 30.19
CA GLU A 731 -8.43 30.57 29.95
C GLU A 731 -9.67 31.43 29.89
#